data_9cdbfcdca4c0c4f4de86e7f89f3d973c
#
_entry.id   9cdbfcdca4c0c4f4de86e7f89f3d973c
#
_cell.length_a   1.000
_cell.length_b   1.000
_cell.length_c   1.000
_cell.angle_alpha   90.00
_cell.angle_beta   90.00
_cell.angle_gamma   90.00
#
_symmetry.space_group_name_H-M   'P 1'
#
loop_
_entity.id
_entity.type
_entity.pdbx_description
1 polymer ?
#
loop_
_entity_poly.entity_id
_entity_poly.type
_entity_poly.pdbx_seq_one_letter_code
_entity_poly.pdbx_strand_id
1 'polypeptide(L)'
;MKKQLKGSKEKVLFIIQARLDSVRFPNKILANINSVEALTVLVKRLEKVSFASNLVIALPDSAENNELAEWCILNQLDFFRGSSSDLLKRFNDVLESRRENIIFRITADCPFVDPEIVEKCFETFTESKVDYLRTSPSFPDGLDVEVFTKSVLQFAHQNATSSYDREHVTPFIRNQNSYRIGELASPVDLSNIRITLDEPVDLVVLNEIAKHFGHFDFRFDDIVKLVKLKPEIFKKNAHLIRNEGSMMSSGEKLWKRAQNSIAGGNMLLSKRPDMFLKSGWPTYFSKTSGCQVWDLDDNKYTDISLMGVGTNILGYSHPKVDEAVRKVIEKGNLSTLNAPEEVYLAEKLVSLHPWSSKVKFARTGGEANAIAIRLARAATGREKVAFCGYHGWHDWYLAANLSSTDNLNNHLLPGLKFAGVPNELINTSIPFHFNRINELKDIIENNDLAAVVMEVMRNTEPEDGFLSAVREITKKNGIALIFDECTSGFRETYGGLHLKFGVNPDMATFGKTLGNGYAITAVVGTDSVMNFAQETFISSTFWTERIGSAAGLAVLDVMEQENVFEQIINTSTLLREGLTDIASRNNLKISFFGLPTLTRFNFENYDAIYLKTYITKEMLKLNYLASNMIYVSLAHTKDILEMYFSDLDRIFVPIANLENIDLQNLIKDDLATEGFKRLN
;
A
#
# COMPACT_ATOMS: atom_id res chain seq x y z
N MET A 1 -32.25 49.58 13.71
CA MET A 1 -33.48 49.02 14.30
C MET A 1 -33.16 47.70 14.94
N LYS A 2 -32.95 47.65 16.26
CA LYS A 2 -32.79 46.41 17.03
C LYS A 2 -34.18 45.82 17.27
N LYS A 3 -34.63 44.87 16.41
CA LYS A 3 -35.80 44.04 16.70
C LYS A 3 -35.41 43.03 17.78
N GLN A 4 -36.01 43.20 18.95
CA GLN A 4 -35.98 42.22 20.03
C GLN A 4 -36.53 40.86 19.53
N LEU A 5 -35.65 39.86 19.42
CA LEU A 5 -36.05 38.44 19.39
C LEU A 5 -36.50 38.05 20.79
N LYS A 6 -37.76 38.30 21.13
CA LYS A 6 -38.46 37.71 22.27
C LYS A 6 -39.30 36.56 21.75
N GLY A 7 -38.78 35.31 21.95
CA GLY A 7 -39.58 34.11 21.65
C GLY A 7 -38.70 32.86 21.77
N SER A 8 -38.94 32.01 22.76
CA SER A 8 -38.35 30.72 23.07
C SER A 8 -36.82 30.67 22.97
N LYS A 9 -36.12 30.60 24.13
CA LYS A 9 -34.69 30.28 24.18
C LYS A 9 -34.51 28.85 23.69
N GLU A 10 -34.32 28.65 22.40
CA GLU A 10 -33.81 27.39 21.87
C GLU A 10 -32.44 27.17 22.52
N LYS A 11 -32.30 26.04 23.22
CA LYS A 11 -31.07 25.73 23.91
C LYS A 11 -30.06 25.22 22.89
N VAL A 12 -28.98 25.96 22.71
CA VAL A 12 -27.88 25.67 21.79
C VAL A 12 -26.72 25.11 22.56
N LEU A 13 -26.08 24.04 22.03
CA LEU A 13 -24.87 23.44 22.55
C LEU A 13 -23.72 23.59 21.53
N PHE A 14 -22.59 24.12 21.98
CA PHE A 14 -21.35 24.10 21.22
C PHE A 14 -20.52 22.90 21.65
N ILE A 15 -20.18 22.01 20.70
CA ILE A 15 -19.26 20.92 20.93
C ILE A 15 -17.97 21.24 20.19
N ILE A 16 -16.89 21.48 20.92
CA ILE A 16 -15.55 21.66 20.38
C ILE A 16 -14.84 20.30 20.36
N GLN A 17 -14.57 19.81 19.16
CA GLN A 17 -13.78 18.62 18.95
C GLN A 17 -12.30 18.94 19.15
N ALA A 18 -11.65 18.30 20.15
CA ALA A 18 -10.25 18.57 20.50
C ALA A 18 -9.47 17.29 20.79
N ARG A 19 -8.17 17.24 20.38
CA ARG A 19 -7.22 16.17 20.71
C ARG A 19 -5.78 16.66 20.63
N LEU A 20 -4.86 16.06 21.39
CA LEU A 20 -3.43 16.39 21.40
C LEU A 20 -2.59 15.51 20.47
N ASP A 21 -3.07 14.31 20.14
CA ASP A 21 -2.38 13.28 19.35
C ASP A 21 -2.40 13.52 17.84
N SER A 22 -2.33 14.78 17.41
CA SER A 22 -2.19 15.13 16.00
C SER A 22 -0.84 14.66 15.44
N VAL A 23 -0.86 13.86 14.37
CA VAL A 23 0.36 13.31 13.75
C VAL A 23 1.20 14.37 13.03
N ARG A 24 0.54 15.34 12.38
CA ARG A 24 1.20 16.40 11.59
C ARG A 24 1.83 17.48 12.45
N PHE A 25 1.15 17.83 13.54
CA PHE A 25 1.63 18.81 14.52
C PHE A 25 1.12 18.40 15.91
N PRO A 26 1.91 17.63 16.69
CA PRO A 26 1.55 17.25 18.05
C PRO A 26 1.29 18.46 18.95
N ASN A 27 0.28 18.36 19.82
CA ASN A 27 -0.13 19.42 20.75
C ASN A 27 -0.51 20.76 20.08
N LYS A 28 -0.83 20.78 18.78
CA LYS A 28 -1.11 21.99 18.00
C LYS A 28 -2.12 22.94 18.63
N ILE A 29 -3.17 22.42 19.28
CA ILE A 29 -4.24 23.24 19.86
C ILE A 29 -3.81 23.98 21.15
N LEU A 30 -2.72 23.55 21.79
CA LEU A 30 -2.09 24.23 22.92
C LEU A 30 -0.87 25.08 22.47
N ALA A 31 -0.54 25.09 21.18
CA ALA A 31 0.53 25.95 20.64
C ALA A 31 0.17 27.44 20.77
N ASN A 32 1.16 28.25 21.07
CA ASN A 32 0.96 29.69 21.30
C ASN A 32 0.85 30.49 19.99
N ILE A 33 -0.25 31.21 19.83
CA ILE A 33 -0.44 32.25 18.84
C ILE A 33 -0.24 33.59 19.54
N ASN A 34 0.87 34.30 19.24
CA ASN A 34 1.24 35.56 19.88
C ASN A 34 1.12 35.50 21.43
N SER A 35 1.73 34.46 22.03
CA SER A 35 1.76 34.18 23.49
C SER A 35 0.43 33.75 24.13
N VAL A 36 -0.59 33.44 23.33
CA VAL A 36 -1.87 32.89 23.82
C VAL A 36 -2.12 31.53 23.14
N GLU A 37 -2.46 30.52 23.91
CA GLU A 37 -2.76 29.18 23.36
C GLU A 37 -3.91 29.23 22.35
N ALA A 38 -3.79 28.49 21.26
CA ALA A 38 -4.77 28.48 20.16
C ALA A 38 -6.20 28.14 20.66
N LEU A 39 -6.32 27.14 21.55
CA LEU A 39 -7.61 26.75 22.13
C LEU A 39 -8.19 27.87 23.01
N THR A 40 -7.35 28.58 23.77
CA THR A 40 -7.77 29.76 24.55
C THR A 40 -8.31 30.87 23.64
N VAL A 41 -7.65 31.10 22.48
CA VAL A 41 -8.12 32.09 21.49
C VAL A 41 -9.52 31.67 20.97
N LEU A 42 -9.69 30.40 20.58
CA LEU A 42 -10.96 29.89 20.10
C LEU A 42 -12.09 30.07 21.12
N VAL A 43 -11.88 29.62 22.36
CA VAL A 43 -12.90 29.70 23.41
C VAL A 43 -13.30 31.15 23.68
N LYS A 44 -12.34 32.06 23.83
CA LYS A 44 -12.63 33.49 24.06
C LYS A 44 -13.35 34.16 22.89
N ARG A 45 -13.17 33.69 21.68
CA ARG A 45 -13.91 34.17 20.52
C ARG A 45 -15.34 33.64 20.51
N LEU A 46 -15.56 32.35 20.85
CA LEU A 46 -16.91 31.76 20.96
C LEU A 46 -17.73 32.37 22.11
N GLU A 47 -17.10 32.76 23.24
CA GLU A 47 -17.77 33.46 24.35
C GLU A 47 -18.41 34.79 23.95
N LYS A 48 -18.01 35.36 22.79
CA LYS A 48 -18.59 36.61 22.25
C LYS A 48 -19.87 36.38 21.44
N VAL A 49 -20.20 35.13 21.12
CA VAL A 49 -21.46 34.78 20.46
C VAL A 49 -22.61 34.97 21.48
N SER A 50 -23.60 35.76 21.11
CA SER A 50 -24.68 36.25 22.02
C SER A 50 -25.51 35.13 22.67
N PHE A 51 -25.50 33.91 22.13
CA PHE A 51 -26.22 32.74 22.63
C PHE A 51 -25.31 31.58 23.06
N ALA A 52 -23.97 31.73 23.06
CA ALA A 52 -23.04 30.69 23.46
C ALA A 52 -22.96 30.57 25.00
N SER A 53 -23.98 29.98 25.61
CA SER A 53 -24.04 29.75 27.05
C SER A 53 -23.61 28.33 27.48
N ASN A 54 -23.60 27.37 26.54
CA ASN A 54 -23.28 25.96 26.78
C ASN A 54 -22.21 25.51 25.76
N LEU A 55 -20.97 25.38 26.26
CA LEU A 55 -19.82 24.96 25.51
C LEU A 55 -19.21 23.72 26.18
N VAL A 56 -18.91 22.68 25.41
CA VAL A 56 -18.30 21.44 25.88
C VAL A 56 -17.13 21.08 24.98
N ILE A 57 -15.99 20.72 25.58
CA ILE A 57 -14.83 20.20 24.84
C ILE A 57 -14.91 18.67 24.83
N ALA A 58 -15.08 18.09 23.64
CA ALA A 58 -15.15 16.64 23.44
C ALA A 58 -13.75 16.08 23.10
N LEU A 59 -13.12 15.41 24.07
CA LEU A 59 -11.76 14.87 23.94
C LEU A 59 -11.71 13.34 24.03
N PRO A 60 -10.69 12.68 23.42
CA PRO A 60 -10.52 11.24 23.51
C PRO A 60 -10.26 10.77 24.96
N ASP A 61 -10.80 9.60 25.30
CA ASP A 61 -10.48 8.92 26.57
C ASP A 61 -9.21 8.09 26.41
N SER A 62 -8.07 8.77 26.40
CA SER A 62 -6.75 8.16 26.29
C SER A 62 -5.74 8.95 27.13
N ALA A 63 -4.63 8.31 27.50
CA ALA A 63 -3.61 8.92 28.38
C ALA A 63 -2.95 10.15 27.73
N GLU A 64 -2.78 10.15 26.41
CA GLU A 64 -2.19 11.26 25.63
C GLU A 64 -3.01 12.55 25.75
N ASN A 65 -4.30 12.45 26.10
CA ASN A 65 -5.20 13.58 26.23
C ASN A 65 -5.46 14.00 27.71
N ASN A 66 -4.70 13.47 28.67
CA ASN A 66 -4.82 13.87 30.09
C ASN A 66 -4.47 15.34 30.30
N GLU A 67 -3.41 15.83 29.68
CA GLU A 67 -3.00 17.25 29.72
C GLU A 67 -4.13 18.18 29.23
N LEU A 68 -4.87 17.77 28.20
CA LEU A 68 -6.02 18.54 27.71
C LEU A 68 -7.18 18.57 28.72
N ALA A 69 -7.43 17.46 29.41
CA ALA A 69 -8.45 17.40 30.47
C ALA A 69 -8.05 18.30 31.65
N GLU A 70 -6.79 18.29 32.08
CA GLU A 70 -6.25 19.18 33.10
C GLU A 70 -6.35 20.65 32.66
N TRP A 71 -6.03 20.94 31.40
CA TRP A 71 -6.23 22.27 30.84
C TRP A 71 -7.69 22.74 30.92
N CYS A 72 -8.66 21.88 30.62
CA CYS A 72 -10.08 22.20 30.74
C CYS A 72 -10.45 22.52 32.18
N ILE A 73 -9.97 21.76 33.16
CA ILE A 73 -10.21 21.98 34.60
C ILE A 73 -9.64 23.34 35.03
N LEU A 74 -8.40 23.65 34.66
CA LEU A 74 -7.73 24.90 35.01
C LEU A 74 -8.45 26.14 34.41
N ASN A 75 -9.03 26.00 33.21
CA ASN A 75 -9.76 27.07 32.55
C ASN A 75 -11.29 27.07 32.87
N GLN A 76 -11.75 26.22 33.78
CA GLN A 76 -13.15 26.08 34.20
C GLN A 76 -14.12 25.82 33.06
N LEU A 77 -13.69 25.01 32.07
CA LEU A 77 -14.46 24.62 30.91
C LEU A 77 -15.08 23.24 31.11
N ASP A 78 -16.30 23.08 30.64
CA ASP A 78 -16.97 21.79 30.63
C ASP A 78 -16.34 20.91 29.53
N PHE A 79 -16.07 19.65 29.87
CA PHE A 79 -15.48 18.70 28.92
C PHE A 79 -16.07 17.31 29.07
N PHE A 80 -15.97 16.52 28.00
CA PHE A 80 -16.42 15.13 27.98
C PHE A 80 -15.30 14.24 27.39
N ARG A 81 -14.98 13.16 28.09
CA ARG A 81 -14.06 12.12 27.60
C ARG A 81 -14.86 10.98 27.00
N GLY A 82 -14.54 10.60 25.76
CA GLY A 82 -15.26 9.55 25.04
C GLY A 82 -14.38 8.78 24.07
N SER A 83 -14.97 7.93 23.25
CA SER A 83 -14.27 7.03 22.34
C SER A 83 -13.09 7.70 21.62
N SER A 84 -11.92 7.06 21.62
CA SER A 84 -10.73 7.56 20.94
C SER A 84 -10.78 7.32 19.42
N SER A 85 -11.45 6.25 18.99
CA SER A 85 -11.51 5.83 17.57
C SER A 85 -12.83 6.17 16.88
N ASP A 86 -13.88 6.54 17.62
CA ASP A 86 -15.22 6.79 17.10
C ASP A 86 -15.72 8.17 17.57
N LEU A 87 -15.45 9.17 16.74
CA LEU A 87 -15.80 10.55 17.06
C LEU A 87 -17.32 10.79 17.03
N LEU A 88 -18.04 10.15 16.10
CA LEU A 88 -19.49 10.25 16.03
C LEU A 88 -20.16 9.70 17.30
N LYS A 89 -19.66 8.58 17.83
CA LYS A 89 -20.07 8.05 19.14
C LYS A 89 -19.77 9.06 20.25
N ARG A 90 -18.57 9.62 20.29
CA ARG A 90 -18.18 10.63 21.30
C ARG A 90 -19.12 11.82 21.30
N PHE A 91 -19.51 12.33 20.13
CA PHE A 91 -20.49 13.40 20.02
C PHE A 91 -21.89 12.98 20.50
N ASN A 92 -22.32 11.77 20.16
CA ASN A 92 -23.61 11.25 20.62
C ASN A 92 -23.63 11.09 22.15
N ASP A 93 -22.55 10.55 22.74
CA ASP A 93 -22.45 10.35 24.20
C ASP A 93 -22.49 11.69 24.97
N VAL A 94 -21.93 12.78 24.40
CA VAL A 94 -22.09 14.15 24.94
C VAL A 94 -23.56 14.52 25.05
N LEU A 95 -24.42 14.10 24.13
CA LEU A 95 -25.84 14.49 24.08
C LEU A 95 -26.72 13.70 25.05
N GLU A 96 -26.28 12.59 25.60
CA GLU A 96 -27.10 11.76 26.50
C GLU A 96 -27.56 12.50 27.74
N SER A 97 -26.73 13.36 28.32
CA SER A 97 -27.02 14.17 29.49
C SER A 97 -27.50 15.60 29.17
N ARG A 98 -27.70 15.93 27.89
CA ARG A 98 -27.98 17.30 27.43
C ARG A 98 -29.40 17.46 26.89
N ARG A 99 -29.96 18.66 27.13
CA ARG A 99 -31.35 19.01 26.73
C ARG A 99 -31.41 19.91 25.50
N GLU A 100 -30.27 20.31 24.95
CA GLU A 100 -30.13 21.19 23.79
C GLU A 100 -30.52 20.44 22.52
N ASN A 101 -31.24 21.11 21.63
CA ASN A 101 -31.71 20.52 20.37
C ASN A 101 -30.90 20.99 19.15
N ILE A 102 -30.22 22.13 19.26
CA ILE A 102 -29.37 22.69 18.19
C ILE A 102 -27.91 22.54 18.62
N ILE A 103 -27.12 21.90 17.77
CA ILE A 103 -25.74 21.56 18.02
C ILE A 103 -24.85 22.32 17.05
N PHE A 104 -23.89 23.06 17.58
CA PHE A 104 -22.77 23.60 16.81
C PHE A 104 -21.56 22.68 16.96
N ARG A 105 -21.00 22.25 15.84
CA ARG A 105 -19.72 21.55 15.80
C ARG A 105 -18.63 22.53 15.37
N ILE A 106 -17.64 22.68 16.22
CA ILE A 106 -16.44 23.48 15.98
C ILE A 106 -15.21 22.59 16.16
N THR A 107 -14.19 22.76 15.36
CA THR A 107 -12.92 22.04 15.51
C THR A 107 -11.89 22.91 16.22
N ALA A 108 -11.13 22.35 17.16
CA ALA A 108 -10.20 23.09 18.00
C ALA A 108 -9.00 23.69 17.23
N ASP A 109 -8.79 23.26 15.99
CA ASP A 109 -7.77 23.78 15.07
C ASP A 109 -8.23 25.01 14.26
N CYS A 110 -9.41 25.54 14.55
CA CYS A 110 -9.95 26.77 13.96
C CYS A 110 -9.92 27.94 14.98
N PRO A 111 -8.71 28.39 15.44
CA PRO A 111 -8.61 29.38 16.54
C PRO A 111 -9.23 30.73 16.20
N PHE A 112 -9.37 31.05 14.92
CA PHE A 112 -9.90 32.34 14.47
C PHE A 112 -11.36 32.31 14.01
N VAL A 113 -12.11 31.27 14.42
CA VAL A 113 -13.57 31.21 14.16
C VAL A 113 -14.22 32.57 14.49
N ASP A 114 -15.06 33.08 13.55
CA ASP A 114 -15.64 34.40 13.71
C ASP A 114 -17.03 34.33 14.38
N PRO A 115 -17.21 35.01 15.54
CA PRO A 115 -18.53 35.08 16.20
C PRO A 115 -19.68 35.54 15.33
N GLU A 116 -19.46 36.50 14.41
CA GLU A 116 -20.50 36.99 13.50
C GLU A 116 -20.89 35.93 12.46
N ILE A 117 -19.92 35.11 11.99
CA ILE A 117 -20.22 33.99 11.10
C ILE A 117 -21.04 32.95 11.85
N VAL A 118 -20.70 32.65 13.11
CA VAL A 118 -21.47 31.72 13.94
C VAL A 118 -22.90 32.22 14.14
N GLU A 119 -23.12 33.51 14.41
CA GLU A 119 -24.45 34.12 14.55
C GLU A 119 -25.23 34.06 13.23
N LYS A 120 -24.60 34.34 12.08
CA LYS A 120 -25.23 34.20 10.76
C LYS A 120 -25.58 32.75 10.44
N CYS A 121 -24.74 31.78 10.82
CA CYS A 121 -25.08 30.35 10.67
C CYS A 121 -26.35 30.00 11.46
N PHE A 122 -26.49 30.50 12.69
CA PHE A 122 -27.68 30.25 13.49
C PHE A 122 -28.94 30.89 12.86
N GLU A 123 -28.87 32.16 12.44
CA GLU A 123 -29.96 32.85 11.74
C GLU A 123 -30.38 32.10 10.48
N THR A 124 -29.42 31.76 9.61
CA THR A 124 -29.67 31.04 8.37
C THR A 124 -30.27 29.65 8.64
N PHE A 125 -29.75 28.91 9.63
CA PHE A 125 -30.26 27.60 10.01
C PHE A 125 -31.72 27.65 10.46
N THR A 126 -32.05 28.62 11.30
CA THR A 126 -33.41 28.77 11.85
C THR A 126 -34.41 29.29 10.81
N GLU A 127 -34.01 30.26 10.00
CA GLU A 127 -34.87 30.84 8.96
C GLU A 127 -35.14 29.87 7.79
N SER A 128 -34.12 29.16 7.32
CA SER A 128 -34.21 28.20 6.20
C SER A 128 -34.85 26.88 6.60
N LYS A 129 -35.03 26.62 7.92
CA LYS A 129 -35.57 25.37 8.46
C LYS A 129 -34.87 24.13 7.90
N VAL A 130 -33.56 24.20 7.75
CA VAL A 130 -32.72 23.08 7.30
C VAL A 130 -32.39 22.16 8.48
N ASP A 131 -32.06 20.90 8.18
CA ASP A 131 -31.72 19.90 9.20
C ASP A 131 -30.23 19.91 9.53
N TYR A 132 -29.42 20.40 8.60
CA TYR A 132 -27.97 20.62 8.71
C TYR A 132 -27.58 21.86 7.90
N LEU A 133 -26.64 22.66 8.46
CA LEU A 133 -26.06 23.82 7.77
C LEU A 133 -24.56 23.87 8.04
N ARG A 134 -23.78 24.28 7.05
CA ARG A 134 -22.35 24.57 7.20
C ARG A 134 -21.96 25.87 6.52
N THR A 135 -20.80 26.41 6.90
CA THR A 135 -20.11 27.40 6.07
C THR A 135 -19.66 26.75 4.76
N SER A 136 -19.83 27.45 3.65
CA SER A 136 -19.40 26.97 2.33
C SER A 136 -17.87 27.02 2.19
N PRO A 137 -17.28 26.21 1.27
CA PRO A 137 -15.84 26.28 0.98
C PRO A 137 -15.35 27.66 0.48
N SER A 138 -16.23 28.57 0.13
CA SER A 138 -15.86 29.95 -0.24
C SER A 138 -15.32 30.79 0.93
N PHE A 139 -15.54 30.37 2.18
CA PHE A 139 -14.81 30.92 3.33
C PHE A 139 -13.37 30.39 3.40
N PRO A 140 -12.44 31.14 4.03
CA PRO A 140 -11.13 30.60 4.38
C PRO A 140 -11.22 29.29 5.15
N ASP A 141 -10.29 28.36 4.88
CA ASP A 141 -10.08 27.18 5.70
C ASP A 141 -9.70 27.59 7.13
N GLY A 142 -10.46 27.18 8.14
CA GLY A 142 -10.34 27.62 9.54
C GLY A 142 -11.45 28.56 10.01
N LEU A 143 -12.45 28.86 9.16
CA LEU A 143 -13.72 29.48 9.55
C LEU A 143 -14.87 28.49 9.42
N ASP A 144 -14.60 27.22 9.68
CA ASP A 144 -15.55 26.13 9.52
C ASP A 144 -16.52 26.07 10.70
N VAL A 145 -17.81 26.19 10.40
CA VAL A 145 -18.91 26.10 11.37
C VAL A 145 -19.96 25.14 10.81
N GLU A 146 -20.37 24.16 11.60
CA GLU A 146 -21.46 23.25 11.26
C GLU A 146 -22.55 23.32 12.34
N VAL A 147 -23.83 23.33 11.89
CA VAL A 147 -25.02 23.41 12.76
C VAL A 147 -26.01 22.32 12.34
N PHE A 148 -26.51 21.57 13.28
CA PHE A 148 -27.51 20.53 13.05
C PHE A 148 -28.37 20.24 14.29
N THR A 149 -29.46 19.50 14.09
CA THR A 149 -30.32 19.11 15.21
C THR A 149 -29.77 17.87 15.95
N LYS A 150 -30.10 17.75 17.22
CA LYS A 150 -29.76 16.55 18.03
C LYS A 150 -30.25 15.27 17.38
N SER A 151 -31.47 15.27 16.80
CA SER A 151 -32.05 14.08 16.16
C SER A 151 -31.27 13.63 14.93
N VAL A 152 -30.72 14.56 14.14
CA VAL A 152 -29.90 14.26 12.96
C VAL A 152 -28.60 13.59 13.36
N LEU A 153 -27.94 14.04 14.44
CA LEU A 153 -26.73 13.40 14.94
C LEU A 153 -27.01 12.00 15.50
N GLN A 154 -28.10 11.85 16.25
CA GLN A 154 -28.49 10.54 16.81
C GLN A 154 -28.81 9.54 15.71
N PHE A 155 -29.51 9.96 14.64
CA PHE A 155 -29.77 9.12 13.48
C PHE A 155 -28.46 8.72 12.77
N ALA A 156 -27.54 9.65 12.59
CA ALA A 156 -26.22 9.34 12.01
C ALA A 156 -25.46 8.31 12.86
N HIS A 157 -25.47 8.47 14.19
CA HIS A 157 -24.83 7.53 15.10
C HIS A 157 -25.39 6.11 15.00
N GLN A 158 -26.72 5.96 14.82
CA GLN A 158 -27.39 4.67 14.70
C GLN A 158 -27.17 3.97 13.35
N ASN A 159 -26.95 4.72 12.29
CA ASN A 159 -26.98 4.20 10.91
C ASN A 159 -25.62 4.27 10.18
N ALA A 160 -24.69 5.12 10.61
CA ALA A 160 -23.36 5.20 10.00
C ALA A 160 -22.53 3.96 10.34
N THR A 161 -22.12 3.22 9.31
CA THR A 161 -21.33 1.98 9.43
C THR A 161 -19.89 2.14 8.96
N SER A 162 -19.59 3.13 8.09
CA SER A 162 -18.23 3.34 7.60
C SER A 162 -17.34 4.01 8.66
N SER A 163 -16.08 3.62 8.72
CA SER A 163 -15.07 4.24 9.59
C SER A 163 -14.91 5.73 9.28
N TYR A 164 -15.01 6.12 8.02
CA TYR A 164 -14.96 7.51 7.56
C TYR A 164 -16.07 8.37 8.16
N ASP A 165 -17.32 7.92 8.09
CA ASP A 165 -18.46 8.65 8.66
C ASP A 165 -18.36 8.76 10.18
N ARG A 166 -17.85 7.71 10.84
CA ARG A 166 -17.68 7.69 12.29
C ARG A 166 -16.52 8.56 12.78
N GLU A 167 -15.45 8.71 11.99
CA GLU A 167 -14.33 9.62 12.27
C GLU A 167 -14.67 11.10 11.99
N HIS A 168 -15.47 11.39 10.96
CA HIS A 168 -15.70 12.77 10.52
C HIS A 168 -17.05 13.35 10.94
N VAL A 169 -17.92 12.59 11.58
CA VAL A 169 -19.23 12.98 12.19
C VAL A 169 -20.31 13.33 11.17
N THR A 170 -20.04 14.25 10.24
CA THR A 170 -21.07 14.88 9.40
C THR A 170 -21.15 14.39 7.95
N PRO A 171 -20.20 13.60 7.38
CA PRO A 171 -20.33 13.11 6.01
C PRO A 171 -21.59 12.26 5.80
N PHE A 172 -21.91 11.36 6.72
CA PHE A 172 -23.14 10.57 6.66
C PHE A 172 -24.38 11.45 6.56
N ILE A 173 -24.46 12.52 7.38
CA ILE A 173 -25.59 13.46 7.37
C ILE A 173 -25.73 14.14 6.01
N ARG A 174 -24.61 14.62 5.46
CA ARG A 174 -24.58 15.37 4.19
C ARG A 174 -24.96 14.51 2.97
N ASN A 175 -24.78 13.20 3.06
CA ASN A 175 -25.07 12.27 1.98
C ASN A 175 -26.50 11.69 2.03
N GLN A 176 -27.33 12.12 3.01
CA GLN A 176 -28.72 11.65 3.13
C GLN A 176 -29.69 12.52 2.33
N ASN A 177 -30.36 11.94 1.36
CA ASN A 177 -31.39 12.63 0.56
C ASN A 177 -32.65 13.03 1.39
N SER A 178 -32.81 12.47 2.58
CA SER A 178 -33.94 12.75 3.48
C SER A 178 -33.80 14.05 4.27
N TYR A 179 -32.59 14.63 4.33
CA TYR A 179 -32.32 15.85 5.07
C TYR A 179 -32.19 17.06 4.17
N ARG A 180 -32.69 18.20 4.67
CA ARG A 180 -32.51 19.52 4.02
C ARG A 180 -31.16 20.08 4.45
N ILE A 181 -30.24 20.13 3.51
CA ILE A 181 -28.88 20.59 3.70
C ILE A 181 -28.79 22.06 3.24
N GLY A 182 -28.23 22.92 4.09
CA GLY A 182 -27.95 24.31 3.81
C GLY A 182 -26.47 24.66 3.83
N GLU A 183 -26.09 25.71 3.12
CA GLU A 183 -24.76 26.31 3.17
C GLU A 183 -24.85 27.82 3.36
N LEU A 184 -24.05 28.38 4.25
CA LEU A 184 -23.81 29.82 4.34
C LEU A 184 -22.63 30.15 3.39
N ALA A 185 -22.93 30.88 2.31
CA ALA A 185 -21.92 31.33 1.37
C ALA A 185 -21.15 32.56 1.88
N SER A 186 -19.84 32.61 1.60
CA SER A 186 -19.06 33.84 1.84
C SER A 186 -19.39 34.92 0.82
N PRO A 187 -19.47 36.20 1.21
CA PRO A 187 -19.65 37.31 0.29
C PRO A 187 -18.47 37.55 -0.66
N VAL A 188 -17.32 36.99 -0.35
CA VAL A 188 -16.08 37.02 -1.15
C VAL A 188 -15.47 35.63 -1.16
N ASP A 189 -15.10 35.15 -2.34
CA ASP A 189 -14.41 33.84 -2.45
C ASP A 189 -12.98 33.96 -1.93
N LEU A 190 -12.72 33.30 -0.80
CA LEU A 190 -11.42 33.15 -0.14
C LEU A 190 -11.11 31.65 0.09
N SER A 191 -11.61 30.79 -0.77
CA SER A 191 -11.40 29.31 -0.70
C SER A 191 -9.93 28.91 -0.74
N ASN A 192 -9.06 29.74 -1.30
CA ASN A 192 -7.61 29.55 -1.36
C ASN A 192 -6.85 30.12 -0.16
N ILE A 193 -7.54 30.69 0.82
CA ILE A 193 -6.94 31.23 2.05
C ILE A 193 -7.08 30.20 3.17
N ARG A 194 -5.97 29.98 3.90
CA ARG A 194 -5.90 29.01 4.98
C ARG A 194 -5.46 29.67 6.28
N ILE A 195 -6.32 29.59 7.29
CA ILE A 195 -6.12 30.14 8.66
C ILE A 195 -6.50 29.12 9.75
N THR A 196 -6.52 27.83 9.41
CA THR A 196 -6.59 26.70 10.36
C THR A 196 -5.21 26.41 10.94
N LEU A 197 -5.12 25.53 11.95
CA LEU A 197 -3.87 25.13 12.62
C LEU A 197 -3.67 23.61 12.50
N ASP A 198 -3.11 23.16 11.38
CA ASP A 198 -2.88 21.73 11.14
C ASP A 198 -1.40 21.37 11.01
N GLU A 199 -0.61 22.26 10.45
CA GLU A 199 0.81 22.09 10.16
C GLU A 199 1.63 23.19 10.87
N PRO A 200 2.92 22.96 11.16
CA PRO A 200 3.76 24.01 11.77
C PRO A 200 3.79 25.33 10.99
N VAL A 201 3.67 25.30 9.67
CA VAL A 201 3.64 26.51 8.85
C VAL A 201 2.33 27.29 9.02
N ASP A 202 1.22 26.63 9.37
CA ASP A 202 -0.03 27.31 9.71
C ASP A 202 0.16 28.21 10.95
N LEU A 203 0.88 27.72 11.95
CA LEU A 203 1.18 28.51 13.15
C LEU A 203 1.95 29.79 12.81
N VAL A 204 2.85 29.75 11.82
CA VAL A 204 3.57 30.95 11.35
C VAL A 204 2.58 31.96 10.78
N VAL A 205 1.64 31.52 9.94
CA VAL A 205 0.61 32.40 9.34
C VAL A 205 -0.29 32.99 10.42
N LEU A 206 -0.77 32.18 11.37
CA LEU A 206 -1.65 32.64 12.48
C LEU A 206 -0.94 33.65 13.37
N ASN A 207 0.36 33.44 13.66
CA ASN A 207 1.16 34.40 14.43
C ASN A 207 1.31 35.74 13.71
N GLU A 208 1.53 35.76 12.40
CA GLU A 208 1.64 36.99 11.62
C GLU A 208 0.32 37.75 11.56
N ILE A 209 -0.82 37.05 11.43
CA ILE A 209 -2.14 37.65 11.49
C ILE A 209 -2.38 38.28 12.87
N ALA A 210 -2.14 37.51 13.97
CA ALA A 210 -2.31 38.00 15.34
C ALA A 210 -1.37 39.19 15.64
N LYS A 211 -0.14 39.15 15.17
CA LYS A 211 0.82 40.26 15.31
C LYS A 211 0.39 41.52 14.54
N HIS A 212 -0.21 41.32 13.36
CA HIS A 212 -0.69 42.46 12.56
C HIS A 212 -1.80 43.23 13.27
N PHE A 213 -2.77 42.51 13.86
CA PHE A 213 -3.89 43.15 14.54
C PHE A 213 -3.55 43.58 15.97
N GLY A 214 -2.61 42.92 16.65
CA GLY A 214 -2.25 43.18 18.04
C GLY A 214 -3.29 42.71 19.06
N HIS A 215 -4.40 42.13 18.60
CA HIS A 215 -5.49 41.56 19.43
C HIS A 215 -6.21 40.44 18.68
N PHE A 216 -7.13 39.73 19.37
CA PHE A 216 -7.91 38.63 18.78
C PHE A 216 -9.36 39.00 18.49
N ASP A 217 -9.72 40.29 18.41
CA ASP A 217 -11.09 40.78 18.19
C ASP A 217 -11.40 41.12 16.72
N PHE A 218 -10.48 40.84 15.80
CA PHE A 218 -10.70 41.03 14.38
C PHE A 218 -11.81 40.14 13.85
N ARG A 219 -12.48 40.60 12.77
CA ARG A 219 -13.59 39.93 12.12
C ARG A 219 -13.23 39.45 10.72
N PHE A 220 -14.13 38.71 10.10
CA PHE A 220 -13.96 38.23 8.73
C PHE A 220 -13.62 39.35 7.75
N ASP A 221 -14.30 40.50 7.83
CA ASP A 221 -14.03 41.66 6.99
C ASP A 221 -12.60 42.22 7.17
N ASP A 222 -12.03 42.09 8.32
CA ASP A 222 -10.65 42.51 8.59
C ASP A 222 -9.65 41.51 7.96
N ILE A 223 -9.95 40.21 7.97
CA ILE A 223 -9.20 39.20 7.24
C ILE A 223 -9.28 39.48 5.72
N VAL A 224 -10.46 39.80 5.18
CA VAL A 224 -10.62 40.18 3.75
C VAL A 224 -9.71 41.36 3.39
N LYS A 225 -9.64 42.39 4.25
CA LYS A 225 -8.75 43.54 4.05
C LYS A 225 -7.27 43.15 4.14
N LEU A 226 -6.92 42.29 5.11
CA LEU A 226 -5.54 41.83 5.31
C LEU A 226 -5.04 40.99 4.13
N VAL A 227 -5.86 40.11 3.57
CA VAL A 227 -5.52 39.33 2.37
C VAL A 227 -5.16 40.23 1.20
N LYS A 228 -5.88 41.34 1.03
CA LYS A 228 -5.56 42.34 -0.02
C LYS A 228 -4.31 43.16 0.28
N LEU A 229 -4.10 43.50 1.55
CA LEU A 229 -3.01 44.40 1.99
C LEU A 229 -1.68 43.64 2.08
N LYS A 230 -1.65 42.40 2.56
CA LYS A 230 -0.46 41.57 2.83
C LYS A 230 -0.63 40.14 2.33
N PRO A 231 -0.80 39.90 1.03
CA PRO A 231 -1.00 38.58 0.47
C PRO A 231 0.17 37.62 0.73
N GLU A 232 1.38 38.16 0.97
CA GLU A 232 2.57 37.36 1.30
C GLU A 232 2.45 36.55 2.58
N ILE A 233 1.61 36.97 3.54
CA ILE A 233 1.33 36.20 4.76
C ILE A 233 0.71 34.84 4.39
N PHE A 234 -0.30 34.86 3.55
CA PHE A 234 -1.11 33.71 3.17
C PHE A 234 -0.45 32.80 2.12
N LYS A 235 0.58 33.29 1.42
CA LYS A 235 1.36 32.46 0.48
C LYS A 235 2.20 31.40 1.17
N LYS A 236 2.52 31.57 2.44
CA LYS A 236 3.41 30.67 3.19
C LYS A 236 2.84 29.26 3.31
N ASN A 237 1.53 29.11 3.46
CA ASN A 237 0.83 27.82 3.55
C ASN A 237 -0.12 27.54 2.38
N ALA A 238 -0.08 28.34 1.31
CA ALA A 238 -0.96 28.20 0.14
C ALA A 238 -0.76 26.87 -0.65
N HIS A 239 0.34 26.16 -0.41
CA HIS A 239 0.61 24.85 -0.99
C HIS A 239 -0.15 23.72 -0.27
N LEU A 240 -0.74 23.97 0.89
CA LEU A 240 -1.52 22.99 1.65
C LEU A 240 -2.97 22.97 1.16
N ILE A 241 -3.50 21.77 0.94
CA ILE A 241 -4.86 21.57 0.42
C ILE A 241 -5.84 21.49 1.59
N ARG A 242 -6.98 22.22 1.47
CA ARG A 242 -8.08 22.16 2.45
C ARG A 242 -8.61 20.74 2.60
N ASN A 243 -8.78 20.27 3.83
CA ASN A 243 -9.28 18.93 4.15
C ASN A 243 -8.46 17.77 3.55
N GLU A 244 -7.21 17.99 3.19
CA GLU A 244 -6.32 16.93 2.66
C GLU A 244 -6.36 15.67 3.54
N GLY A 245 -6.31 15.84 4.86
CA GLY A 245 -6.40 14.74 5.81
C GLY A 245 -7.74 13.99 5.83
N SER A 246 -8.86 14.61 5.41
CA SER A 246 -10.17 13.97 5.32
C SER A 246 -10.46 13.38 3.93
N MET A 247 -9.75 13.83 2.90
CA MET A 247 -9.83 13.29 1.53
C MET A 247 -8.97 12.03 1.34
N MET A 248 -7.99 11.81 2.21
CA MET A 248 -7.09 10.66 2.13
C MET A 248 -7.66 9.44 2.84
N SER A 249 -7.54 8.27 2.20
CA SER A 249 -7.83 6.98 2.83
C SER A 249 -6.94 6.71 4.06
N SER A 250 -7.38 5.82 4.95
CA SER A 250 -6.55 5.37 6.08
C SER A 250 -5.21 4.77 5.62
N GLY A 251 -5.22 4.09 4.48
CA GLY A 251 -4.01 3.55 3.86
C GLY A 251 -3.02 4.63 3.42
N GLU A 252 -3.49 5.71 2.80
CA GLU A 252 -2.64 6.84 2.39
C GLU A 252 -2.07 7.61 3.58
N LYS A 253 -2.88 7.84 4.63
CA LYS A 253 -2.41 8.42 5.90
C LYS A 253 -1.29 7.59 6.52
N LEU A 254 -1.47 6.26 6.57
CA LEU A 254 -0.47 5.35 7.10
C LEU A 254 0.80 5.31 6.23
N TRP A 255 0.67 5.41 4.91
CA TRP A 255 1.80 5.49 3.98
C TRP A 255 2.68 6.73 4.23
N LYS A 256 2.08 7.91 4.42
CA LYS A 256 2.84 9.13 4.81
C LYS A 256 3.62 8.92 6.11
N ARG A 257 3.02 8.26 7.12
CA ARG A 257 3.72 7.91 8.37
C ARG A 257 4.86 6.92 8.14
N ALA A 258 4.63 5.91 7.31
CA ALA A 258 5.62 4.90 6.98
C ALA A 258 6.87 5.51 6.31
N GLN A 259 6.70 6.49 5.42
CA GLN A 259 7.81 7.22 4.79
C GLN A 259 8.73 7.92 5.80
N ASN A 260 8.22 8.31 6.97
CA ASN A 260 9.00 8.95 8.03
C ASN A 260 9.71 7.93 8.95
N SER A 261 9.18 6.70 9.07
CA SER A 261 9.67 5.71 10.04
C SER A 261 10.35 4.49 9.41
N ILE A 262 10.08 4.21 8.13
CA ILE A 262 10.63 3.08 7.39
C ILE A 262 11.46 3.59 6.22
N ALA A 263 12.71 3.19 6.13
CA ALA A 263 13.58 3.56 5.02
C ALA A 263 12.96 3.10 3.67
N GLY A 264 12.60 4.07 2.81
CA GLY A 264 11.88 3.81 1.56
C GLY A 264 10.38 3.55 1.70
N GLY A 265 9.80 3.71 2.90
CA GLY A 265 8.37 3.60 3.19
C GLY A 265 7.84 2.16 3.32
N ASN A 266 8.48 1.18 2.71
CA ASN A 266 8.15 -0.25 2.81
C ASN A 266 9.36 -1.16 2.54
N MET A 267 9.18 -2.47 2.73
CA MET A 267 10.26 -3.45 2.57
C MET A 267 10.38 -4.02 1.15
N LEU A 268 9.42 -3.79 0.25
CA LEU A 268 9.40 -4.40 -1.08
C LEU A 268 9.00 -3.38 -2.15
N LEU A 269 9.91 -3.10 -3.10
CA LEU A 269 9.70 -2.13 -4.17
C LEU A 269 8.38 -2.36 -4.95
N SER A 270 8.08 -3.61 -5.33
CA SER A 270 6.88 -3.96 -6.08
C SER A 270 5.55 -3.81 -5.31
N LYS A 271 5.59 -3.48 -4.02
CA LYS A 271 4.41 -3.14 -3.20
C LYS A 271 4.28 -1.63 -2.92
N ARG A 272 5.16 -0.81 -3.47
CA ARG A 272 5.01 0.64 -3.35
C ARG A 272 3.75 1.08 -4.10
N PRO A 273 2.92 1.95 -3.52
CA PRO A 273 1.66 2.38 -4.15
C PRO A 273 1.89 3.06 -5.51
N ASP A 274 2.94 3.86 -5.64
CA ASP A 274 3.29 4.54 -6.90
C ASP A 274 3.73 3.61 -8.04
N MET A 275 4.05 2.34 -7.76
CA MET A 275 4.27 1.33 -8.79
C MET A 275 2.97 0.90 -9.50
N PHE A 276 1.82 1.25 -8.93
CA PHE A 276 0.49 0.97 -9.46
C PHE A 276 -0.20 2.26 -9.94
N LEU A 277 -0.38 3.22 -9.03
CA LEU A 277 -0.94 4.55 -9.31
C LEU A 277 -0.20 5.58 -8.47
N LYS A 278 -0.07 6.80 -9.00
CA LYS A 278 0.55 7.92 -8.28
C LYS A 278 -0.24 8.30 -7.02
N SER A 279 -1.57 8.13 -7.04
CA SER A 279 -2.48 8.36 -5.92
C SER A 279 -3.68 7.41 -5.97
N GLY A 280 -4.37 7.21 -4.84
CA GLY A 280 -5.61 6.44 -4.76
C GLY A 280 -5.43 4.92 -4.71
N TRP A 281 -4.21 4.38 -4.79
CA TRP A 281 -3.99 2.94 -4.62
C TRP A 281 -4.14 2.53 -3.15
N PRO A 282 -4.97 1.50 -2.80
CA PRO A 282 -5.10 1.00 -1.44
C PRO A 282 -3.76 0.36 -1.00
N THR A 283 -3.07 1.02 -0.08
CA THR A 283 -1.67 0.70 0.24
C THR A 283 -1.53 -0.41 1.26
N TYR A 284 -2.50 -0.54 2.18
CA TYR A 284 -2.46 -1.49 3.28
C TYR A 284 -3.74 -2.31 3.34
N PHE A 285 -3.60 -3.56 3.74
CA PHE A 285 -4.74 -4.46 3.95
C PHE A 285 -5.00 -4.70 5.43
N SER A 286 -6.26 -4.93 5.79
CA SER A 286 -6.71 -5.35 7.12
C SER A 286 -6.86 -6.87 7.19
N LYS A 287 -7.38 -7.49 6.13
CA LYS A 287 -7.54 -8.95 6.01
C LYS A 287 -7.55 -9.41 4.57
N THR A 288 -7.33 -10.71 4.37
CA THR A 288 -7.38 -11.36 3.05
C THR A 288 -8.07 -12.73 3.15
N SER A 289 -8.67 -13.21 2.04
CA SER A 289 -9.23 -14.56 1.93
C SER A 289 -9.44 -14.94 0.46
N GLY A 290 -8.99 -16.09 0.01
CA GLY A 290 -9.06 -16.50 -1.38
C GLY A 290 -8.31 -15.54 -2.30
N CYS A 291 -9.00 -14.83 -3.19
CA CYS A 291 -8.44 -13.69 -3.93
C CYS A 291 -9.00 -12.33 -3.48
N GLN A 292 -9.66 -12.28 -2.33
CA GLN A 292 -10.24 -11.05 -1.79
C GLN A 292 -9.28 -10.37 -0.82
N VAL A 293 -9.22 -9.04 -0.89
CA VAL A 293 -8.40 -8.17 -0.03
C VAL A 293 -9.29 -7.05 0.51
N TRP A 294 -9.21 -6.75 1.79
CA TRP A 294 -9.86 -5.59 2.40
C TRP A 294 -8.80 -4.59 2.82
N ASP A 295 -9.02 -3.33 2.48
CA ASP A 295 -8.14 -2.24 2.94
C ASP A 295 -8.43 -1.85 4.41
N LEU A 296 -7.82 -0.78 4.90
CA LEU A 296 -8.00 -0.28 6.27
C LEU A 296 -9.34 0.46 6.47
N ASP A 297 -10.05 0.76 5.39
CA ASP A 297 -11.35 1.41 5.39
C ASP A 297 -12.48 0.41 5.08
N ASP A 298 -12.18 -0.91 5.19
CA ASP A 298 -13.07 -2.04 4.91
C ASP A 298 -13.59 -2.14 3.46
N ASN A 299 -12.99 -1.41 2.52
CA ASN A 299 -13.29 -1.59 1.11
C ASN A 299 -12.74 -2.95 0.65
N LYS A 300 -13.58 -3.71 -0.04
CA LYS A 300 -13.26 -5.06 -0.51
C LYS A 300 -12.85 -5.03 -1.98
N TYR A 301 -11.71 -5.62 -2.30
CA TYR A 301 -11.16 -5.75 -3.65
C TYR A 301 -10.95 -7.21 -4.03
N THR A 302 -11.07 -7.52 -5.33
CA THR A 302 -10.66 -8.80 -5.91
C THR A 302 -9.27 -8.63 -6.52
N ASP A 303 -8.27 -9.35 -6.00
CA ASP A 303 -6.91 -9.34 -6.56
C ASP A 303 -6.82 -10.27 -7.78
N ILE A 304 -6.79 -9.70 -8.97
CA ILE A 304 -6.55 -10.37 -10.25
C ILE A 304 -5.16 -9.96 -10.79
N SER A 305 -4.24 -9.53 -9.95
CA SER A 305 -2.91 -9.13 -10.37
C SER A 305 -1.82 -9.98 -9.72
N LEU A 306 -1.26 -9.52 -8.64
CA LEU A 306 0.00 -10.08 -8.15
C LEU A 306 -0.14 -11.22 -7.14
N MET A 307 -1.29 -11.42 -6.52
CA MET A 307 -1.52 -12.46 -5.49
C MET A 307 -0.34 -12.59 -4.50
N GLY A 308 -0.05 -11.47 -3.80
CA GLY A 308 1.08 -11.40 -2.87
C GLY A 308 2.45 -11.48 -3.54
N VAL A 309 2.58 -10.95 -4.77
CA VAL A 309 3.79 -11.00 -5.61
C VAL A 309 4.15 -12.46 -5.98
N GLY A 310 3.11 -13.24 -6.32
CA GLY A 310 3.22 -14.61 -6.77
C GLY A 310 3.46 -15.64 -5.65
N THR A 311 3.21 -15.29 -4.40
CA THR A 311 3.34 -16.24 -3.29
C THR A 311 2.10 -17.10 -3.11
N ASN A 312 0.89 -16.55 -3.26
CA ASN A 312 -0.36 -17.20 -2.85
C ASN A 312 -1.03 -17.96 -3.99
N ILE A 313 -0.39 -19.04 -4.45
CA ILE A 313 -0.92 -19.88 -5.53
C ILE A 313 -2.21 -20.62 -5.12
N LEU A 314 -2.37 -20.99 -3.84
CA LEU A 314 -3.58 -21.62 -3.31
C LEU A 314 -4.66 -20.60 -2.91
N GLY A 315 -4.39 -19.30 -3.07
CA GLY A 315 -5.19 -18.21 -2.53
C GLY A 315 -4.70 -17.72 -1.17
N TYR A 316 -5.18 -16.54 -0.78
CA TYR A 316 -4.88 -15.94 0.52
C TYR A 316 -5.54 -16.73 1.65
N SER A 317 -4.84 -16.81 2.79
CA SER A 317 -5.37 -17.42 4.03
C SER A 317 -5.97 -18.82 3.77
N HIS A 318 -5.19 -19.69 3.08
CA HIS A 318 -5.66 -21.02 2.73
C HIS A 318 -5.88 -21.87 4.00
N PRO A 319 -7.11 -22.40 4.25
CA PRO A 319 -7.48 -22.97 5.54
C PRO A 319 -6.57 -24.11 6.02
N LYS A 320 -6.19 -25.05 5.13
CA LYS A 320 -5.32 -26.18 5.48
C LYS A 320 -3.89 -25.72 5.85
N VAL A 321 -3.37 -24.69 5.16
CA VAL A 321 -2.03 -24.15 5.42
C VAL A 321 -2.03 -23.38 6.74
N ASP A 322 -3.00 -22.48 6.94
CA ASP A 322 -3.13 -21.70 8.17
C ASP A 322 -3.36 -22.59 9.39
N GLU A 323 -4.12 -23.68 9.25
CA GLU A 323 -4.34 -24.63 10.33
C GLU A 323 -3.06 -25.41 10.71
N ALA A 324 -2.24 -25.79 9.72
CA ALA A 324 -0.95 -26.44 9.98
C ALA A 324 -0.01 -25.49 10.75
N VAL A 325 0.02 -24.22 10.34
CA VAL A 325 0.81 -23.18 11.02
C VAL A 325 0.30 -22.93 12.44
N ARG A 326 -1.01 -22.82 12.64
CA ARG A 326 -1.60 -22.63 13.98
C ARG A 326 -1.21 -23.74 14.94
N LYS A 327 -1.26 -25.01 14.49
CA LYS A 327 -0.85 -26.18 15.29
C LYS A 327 0.61 -26.16 15.72
N VAL A 328 1.53 -25.64 14.91
CA VAL A 328 2.94 -25.54 15.32
C VAL A 328 3.21 -24.33 16.22
N ILE A 329 2.46 -23.24 16.05
CA ILE A 329 2.51 -22.08 16.97
C ILE A 329 2.12 -22.50 18.38
N GLU A 330 1.07 -23.28 18.55
CA GLU A 330 0.59 -23.81 19.83
C GLU A 330 1.64 -24.71 20.53
N LYS A 331 2.49 -25.39 19.76
CA LYS A 331 3.59 -26.25 20.27
C LYS A 331 4.89 -25.50 20.50
N GLY A 332 4.99 -24.24 20.15
CA GLY A 332 6.20 -23.42 20.19
C GLY A 332 6.94 -23.38 18.85
N ASN A 333 7.25 -22.17 18.39
CA ASN A 333 7.82 -21.93 17.06
C ASN A 333 9.32 -22.19 16.98
N LEU A 334 10.07 -21.92 18.05
CA LEU A 334 11.54 -22.02 18.08
C LEU A 334 12.05 -22.42 19.47
N SER A 335 13.06 -23.29 19.51
CA SER A 335 13.70 -23.70 20.76
C SER A 335 15.20 -23.92 20.54
N THR A 336 15.91 -24.38 21.60
CA THR A 336 17.31 -24.84 21.50
C THR A 336 17.45 -26.13 20.67
N LEU A 337 16.35 -26.92 20.58
CA LEU A 337 16.30 -28.12 19.77
C LEU A 337 15.78 -27.82 18.36
N ASN A 338 16.17 -28.64 17.40
CA ASN A 338 15.69 -28.54 16.01
C ASN A 338 14.24 -28.98 15.87
N ALA A 339 13.54 -28.41 14.89
CA ALA A 339 12.17 -28.77 14.55
C ALA A 339 12.14 -29.96 13.58
N PRO A 340 11.28 -30.97 13.79
CA PRO A 340 11.20 -32.12 12.89
C PRO A 340 10.66 -31.78 11.50
N GLU A 341 9.86 -30.73 11.38
CA GLU A 341 9.25 -30.29 10.12
C GLU A 341 10.29 -29.89 9.07
N GLU A 342 11.47 -29.43 9.47
CA GLU A 342 12.57 -29.14 8.53
C GLU A 342 13.08 -30.41 7.86
N VAL A 343 13.16 -31.54 8.59
CA VAL A 343 13.57 -32.84 8.05
C VAL A 343 12.52 -33.36 7.10
N TYR A 344 11.26 -33.35 7.50
CA TYR A 344 10.15 -33.85 6.67
C TYR A 344 10.02 -33.06 5.37
N LEU A 345 10.16 -31.73 5.42
CA LEU A 345 10.12 -30.89 4.22
C LEU A 345 11.34 -31.17 3.32
N ALA A 346 12.54 -31.36 3.90
CA ALA A 346 13.75 -31.68 3.12
C ALA A 346 13.57 -33.02 2.38
N GLU A 347 13.11 -34.06 3.07
CA GLU A 347 12.84 -35.38 2.49
C GLU A 347 11.79 -35.31 1.36
N LYS A 348 10.71 -34.55 1.56
CA LYS A 348 9.69 -34.33 0.54
C LYS A 348 10.26 -33.64 -0.68
N LEU A 349 11.06 -32.56 -0.52
CA LEU A 349 11.68 -31.83 -1.63
C LEU A 349 12.68 -32.70 -2.41
N VAL A 350 13.49 -33.50 -1.73
CA VAL A 350 14.42 -34.46 -2.37
C VAL A 350 13.62 -35.52 -3.14
N SER A 351 12.54 -36.05 -2.59
CA SER A 351 11.70 -37.03 -3.29
C SER A 351 11.09 -36.50 -4.58
N LEU A 352 10.75 -35.20 -4.61
CA LEU A 352 10.23 -34.52 -5.81
C LEU A 352 11.31 -34.21 -6.85
N HIS A 353 12.58 -34.21 -6.44
CA HIS A 353 13.74 -33.91 -7.30
C HIS A 353 14.79 -35.03 -7.20
N PRO A 354 14.56 -36.22 -7.82
CA PRO A 354 15.42 -37.40 -7.67
C PRO A 354 16.87 -37.20 -8.12
N TRP A 355 17.17 -36.12 -8.84
CA TRP A 355 18.51 -35.71 -9.19
C TRP A 355 19.29 -35.09 -8.03
N SER A 356 18.60 -34.68 -6.97
CA SER A 356 19.17 -34.04 -5.78
C SER A 356 19.34 -35.01 -4.61
N SER A 357 20.07 -34.58 -3.60
CA SER A 357 20.31 -35.38 -2.40
C SER A 357 20.11 -34.62 -1.08
N LYS A 358 20.27 -33.30 -1.07
CA LYS A 358 20.24 -32.48 0.14
C LYS A 358 19.56 -31.14 -0.08
N VAL A 359 19.07 -30.57 1.05
CA VAL A 359 18.40 -29.27 1.08
C VAL A 359 19.07 -28.36 2.11
N LYS A 360 19.10 -27.06 1.81
CA LYS A 360 19.41 -25.99 2.78
C LYS A 360 18.27 -24.99 2.75
N PHE A 361 17.68 -24.68 3.91
CA PHE A 361 16.58 -23.73 4.02
C PHE A 361 17.06 -22.31 4.30
N ALA A 362 16.28 -21.33 3.84
CA ALA A 362 16.37 -19.92 4.17
C ALA A 362 14.96 -19.30 4.21
N ARG A 363 14.84 -17.98 4.25
CA ARG A 363 13.53 -17.31 4.32
C ARG A 363 13.23 -16.45 3.10
N THR A 364 14.24 -16.00 2.38
CA THR A 364 14.10 -15.15 1.21
C THR A 364 14.82 -15.70 -0.01
N GLY A 365 14.35 -15.38 -1.23
CA GLY A 365 14.98 -15.84 -2.47
C GLY A 365 16.40 -15.31 -2.63
N GLY A 366 16.68 -14.08 -2.18
CA GLY A 366 18.04 -13.53 -2.22
C GLY A 366 19.00 -14.30 -1.32
N GLU A 367 18.58 -14.72 -0.11
CA GLU A 367 19.36 -15.61 0.77
C GLU A 367 19.62 -16.97 0.10
N ALA A 368 18.56 -17.59 -0.46
CA ALA A 368 18.70 -18.89 -1.14
C ALA A 368 19.73 -18.82 -2.28
N ASN A 369 19.65 -17.77 -3.13
CA ASN A 369 20.63 -17.59 -4.20
C ASN A 369 22.03 -17.30 -3.68
N ALA A 370 22.19 -16.50 -2.61
CA ALA A 370 23.50 -16.26 -2.00
C ALA A 370 24.09 -17.53 -1.39
N ILE A 371 23.28 -18.42 -0.80
CA ILE A 371 23.68 -19.75 -0.34
C ILE A 371 24.15 -20.60 -1.52
N ALA A 372 23.36 -20.71 -2.59
CA ALA A 372 23.70 -21.50 -3.75
C ALA A 372 25.02 -21.05 -4.41
N ILE A 373 25.22 -19.74 -4.55
CA ILE A 373 26.47 -19.15 -5.08
C ILE A 373 27.66 -19.48 -4.19
N ARG A 374 27.53 -19.36 -2.86
CA ARG A 374 28.61 -19.67 -1.93
C ARG A 374 28.99 -21.15 -2.01
N LEU A 375 28.00 -22.04 -2.07
CA LEU A 375 28.22 -23.47 -2.23
C LEU A 375 28.92 -23.80 -3.55
N ALA A 376 28.49 -23.18 -4.66
CA ALA A 376 29.15 -23.38 -5.94
C ALA A 376 30.59 -22.89 -5.97
N ARG A 377 30.90 -21.75 -5.36
CA ARG A 377 32.27 -21.23 -5.21
C ARG A 377 33.13 -22.16 -4.37
N ALA A 378 32.62 -22.67 -3.26
CA ALA A 378 33.34 -23.62 -2.42
C ALA A 378 33.60 -24.95 -3.15
N ALA A 379 32.59 -25.48 -3.85
CA ALA A 379 32.71 -26.77 -4.56
C ALA A 379 33.64 -26.71 -5.77
N THR A 380 33.72 -25.57 -6.44
CA THR A 380 34.59 -25.43 -7.63
C THR A 380 35.95 -24.80 -7.37
N GLY A 381 36.12 -24.15 -6.22
CA GLY A 381 37.31 -23.34 -5.93
C GLY A 381 37.45 -22.08 -6.78
N ARG A 382 36.38 -21.66 -7.46
CA ARG A 382 36.35 -20.53 -8.38
C ARG A 382 35.49 -19.38 -7.83
N GLU A 383 35.63 -18.15 -8.38
CA GLU A 383 34.99 -16.96 -7.83
C GLU A 383 33.89 -16.37 -8.70
N LYS A 384 34.05 -16.41 -10.04
CA LYS A 384 33.17 -15.71 -10.98
C LYS A 384 31.89 -16.48 -11.23
N VAL A 385 30.82 -15.74 -11.51
CA VAL A 385 29.48 -16.28 -11.81
C VAL A 385 28.94 -15.63 -13.07
N ALA A 386 28.46 -16.43 -14.02
CA ALA A 386 27.62 -15.91 -15.09
C ALA A 386 26.14 -16.04 -14.67
N PHE A 387 25.31 -15.06 -15.04
CA PHE A 387 23.89 -15.11 -14.67
C PHE A 387 22.97 -14.56 -15.75
N CYS A 388 21.71 -15.03 -15.74
CA CYS A 388 20.64 -14.53 -16.59
C CYS A 388 19.32 -14.47 -15.79
N GLY A 389 18.74 -13.29 -15.66
CA GLY A 389 17.49 -13.06 -14.92
C GLY A 389 17.67 -12.26 -13.64
N TYR A 390 16.64 -12.28 -12.78
CA TYR A 390 16.61 -11.59 -11.49
C TYR A 390 16.86 -12.54 -10.33
N HIS A 391 17.87 -12.26 -9.50
CA HIS A 391 18.31 -13.17 -8.45
C HIS A 391 18.44 -12.54 -7.05
N GLY A 392 17.75 -11.44 -6.80
CA GLY A 392 17.74 -10.77 -5.49
C GLY A 392 18.51 -9.46 -5.47
N TRP A 393 18.92 -9.04 -4.25
CA TRP A 393 19.51 -7.72 -4.01
C TRP A 393 20.90 -7.77 -3.37
N HIS A 394 21.45 -8.98 -3.20
CA HIS A 394 22.74 -9.17 -2.55
C HIS A 394 23.90 -8.63 -3.39
N ASP A 395 25.00 -8.29 -2.74
CA ASP A 395 26.17 -7.67 -3.37
C ASP A 395 26.67 -8.42 -4.58
N TRP A 396 26.69 -9.77 -4.53
CA TRP A 396 27.14 -10.60 -5.65
C TRP A 396 26.35 -10.33 -6.94
N TYR A 397 25.04 -10.04 -6.84
CA TYR A 397 24.19 -9.76 -7.99
C TYR A 397 24.32 -8.31 -8.46
N LEU A 398 24.28 -7.35 -7.52
CA LEU A 398 24.42 -5.92 -7.84
C LEU A 398 25.83 -5.57 -8.33
N ALA A 399 26.84 -6.38 -8.04
CA ALA A 399 28.21 -6.24 -8.52
C ALA A 399 28.32 -6.23 -10.06
N ALA A 400 27.35 -6.77 -10.78
CA ALA A 400 27.31 -6.69 -12.24
C ALA A 400 27.31 -5.24 -12.75
N ASN A 401 26.68 -4.30 -12.01
CA ASN A 401 26.67 -2.88 -12.38
C ASN A 401 27.96 -2.12 -12.03
N LEU A 402 28.96 -2.74 -11.39
CA LEU A 402 30.26 -2.12 -11.15
C LEU A 402 31.08 -1.95 -12.43
N SER A 403 30.95 -2.86 -13.39
CA SER A 403 31.67 -2.79 -14.68
C SER A 403 30.94 -1.94 -15.72
N SER A 404 29.60 -1.89 -15.68
CA SER A 404 28.74 -0.98 -16.48
C SER A 404 27.43 -0.78 -15.75
N THR A 405 26.99 0.48 -15.64
CA THR A 405 25.76 0.86 -14.91
C THR A 405 24.48 0.26 -15.52
N ASP A 406 24.56 -0.29 -16.73
CA ASP A 406 23.41 -0.79 -17.49
C ASP A 406 23.29 -2.32 -17.53
N ASN A 407 24.26 -3.04 -16.95
CA ASN A 407 24.29 -4.51 -17.01
C ASN A 407 23.05 -5.21 -16.44
N LEU A 408 22.35 -4.58 -15.50
CA LEU A 408 21.12 -5.12 -14.91
C LEU A 408 19.83 -4.62 -15.57
N ASN A 409 19.88 -3.66 -16.51
CA ASN A 409 18.67 -3.05 -17.09
C ASN A 409 17.76 -4.06 -17.79
N ASN A 410 18.33 -5.09 -18.42
CA ASN A 410 17.58 -6.14 -19.10
C ASN A 410 17.25 -7.35 -18.23
N HIS A 411 17.74 -7.39 -16.99
CA HIS A 411 17.58 -8.51 -16.05
C HIS A 411 16.63 -8.18 -14.91
N LEU A 412 16.49 -6.87 -14.56
CA LEU A 412 15.64 -6.40 -13.48
C LEU A 412 14.96 -5.10 -13.93
N LEU A 413 15.11 -4.03 -13.16
CA LEU A 413 14.56 -2.72 -13.45
C LEU A 413 15.67 -1.75 -13.87
N PRO A 414 15.45 -0.90 -14.86
CA PRO A 414 16.43 0.08 -15.27
C PRO A 414 16.72 1.09 -14.15
N GLY A 415 17.96 1.58 -14.11
CA GLY A 415 18.38 2.64 -13.18
C GLY A 415 18.76 2.17 -11.78
N LEU A 416 18.99 0.87 -11.56
CA LEU A 416 19.52 0.35 -10.29
C LEU A 416 20.92 0.88 -10.02
N LYS A 417 21.09 1.48 -8.83
CA LYS A 417 22.40 1.92 -8.34
C LYS A 417 23.06 0.82 -7.51
N PHE A 418 24.37 0.72 -7.62
CA PHE A 418 25.20 -0.22 -6.86
C PHE A 418 25.89 0.42 -5.64
N ALA A 419 25.32 1.54 -5.13
CA ALA A 419 25.89 2.23 -3.98
C ALA A 419 26.02 1.29 -2.75
N GLY A 420 27.22 1.19 -2.19
CA GLY A 420 27.53 0.32 -1.07
C GLY A 420 28.06 -1.07 -1.44
N VAL A 421 28.05 -1.45 -2.71
CA VAL A 421 28.68 -2.69 -3.19
C VAL A 421 30.20 -2.46 -3.28
N PRO A 422 31.04 -3.35 -2.67
CA PRO A 422 32.50 -3.21 -2.72
C PRO A 422 33.03 -3.26 -4.16
N ASN A 423 33.96 -2.37 -4.50
CA ASN A 423 34.57 -2.30 -5.82
C ASN A 423 35.40 -3.56 -6.18
N GLU A 424 35.86 -4.28 -5.18
CA GLU A 424 36.62 -5.53 -5.34
C GLU A 424 35.78 -6.64 -5.98
N LEU A 425 34.45 -6.50 -5.97
CA LEU A 425 33.55 -7.43 -6.65
C LEU A 425 33.38 -7.15 -8.16
N ILE A 426 34.06 -6.17 -8.72
CA ILE A 426 33.99 -5.87 -10.16
C ILE A 426 34.35 -7.13 -10.97
N ASN A 427 33.59 -7.41 -12.03
CA ASN A 427 33.76 -8.58 -12.89
C ASN A 427 33.61 -9.95 -12.22
N THR A 428 33.08 -10.02 -10.99
CA THR A 428 32.74 -11.31 -10.35
C THR A 428 31.37 -11.84 -10.76
N SER A 429 30.49 -10.99 -11.29
CA SER A 429 29.16 -11.35 -11.77
C SER A 429 28.96 -10.80 -13.20
N ILE A 430 28.78 -11.70 -14.13
CA ILE A 430 28.80 -11.43 -15.56
C ILE A 430 27.43 -11.78 -16.17
N PRO A 431 26.65 -10.81 -16.65
CA PRO A 431 25.34 -11.08 -17.24
C PRO A 431 25.46 -11.66 -18.65
N PHE A 432 24.49 -12.51 -19.04
CA PHE A 432 24.23 -12.92 -20.41
C PHE A 432 22.72 -12.93 -20.67
N HIS A 433 22.31 -12.83 -21.93
CA HIS A 433 20.90 -12.78 -22.29
C HIS A 433 20.30 -14.18 -22.48
N PHE A 434 19.03 -14.32 -22.09
CA PHE A 434 18.26 -15.55 -22.28
C PHE A 434 18.17 -15.92 -23.76
N ASN A 435 18.26 -17.20 -24.12
CA ASN A 435 18.35 -17.74 -25.47
C ASN A 435 19.59 -17.29 -26.26
N ARG A 436 20.63 -16.75 -25.62
CA ARG A 436 21.88 -16.34 -26.29
C ARG A 436 23.04 -17.23 -25.86
N ILE A 437 23.01 -18.51 -26.26
CA ILE A 437 24.00 -19.52 -25.88
C ILE A 437 25.43 -19.12 -26.27
N ASN A 438 25.61 -18.36 -27.35
CA ASN A 438 26.94 -17.93 -27.81
C ASN A 438 27.55 -16.91 -26.86
N GLU A 439 26.76 -15.99 -26.24
CA GLU A 439 27.25 -15.09 -25.20
C GLU A 439 27.80 -15.87 -24.00
N LEU A 440 27.08 -16.93 -23.58
CA LEU A 440 27.53 -17.78 -22.48
C LEU A 440 28.82 -18.55 -22.85
N LYS A 441 28.97 -19.03 -24.09
CA LYS A 441 30.20 -19.67 -24.58
C LYS A 441 31.40 -18.72 -24.51
N ASP A 442 31.24 -17.50 -25.01
CA ASP A 442 32.28 -16.46 -24.99
C ASP A 442 32.68 -16.10 -23.54
N ILE A 443 31.71 -16.02 -22.63
CA ILE A 443 31.99 -15.78 -21.21
C ILE A 443 32.81 -16.93 -20.60
N ILE A 444 32.43 -18.19 -20.87
CA ILE A 444 33.12 -19.39 -20.34
C ILE A 444 34.53 -19.49 -20.91
N GLU A 445 34.75 -19.17 -22.17
CA GLU A 445 36.08 -19.18 -22.81
C GLU A 445 37.06 -18.16 -22.16
N ASN A 446 36.50 -17.01 -21.70
CA ASN A 446 37.34 -15.92 -21.17
C ASN A 446 37.33 -15.82 -19.64
N ASN A 447 36.62 -16.71 -18.92
CA ASN A 447 36.49 -16.62 -17.47
C ASN A 447 36.45 -18.03 -16.81
N ASP A 448 37.06 -18.13 -15.68
CA ASP A 448 36.99 -19.33 -14.80
C ASP A 448 35.75 -19.19 -13.90
N LEU A 449 34.63 -19.81 -14.31
CA LEU A 449 33.35 -19.66 -13.64
C LEU A 449 33.12 -20.71 -12.58
N ALA A 450 32.68 -20.28 -11.38
CA ALA A 450 32.14 -21.14 -10.33
C ALA A 450 30.73 -21.65 -10.68
N ALA A 451 29.88 -20.78 -11.21
CA ALA A 451 28.50 -21.12 -11.50
C ALA A 451 27.94 -20.38 -12.70
N VAL A 452 26.91 -20.97 -13.30
CA VAL A 452 25.90 -20.30 -14.14
C VAL A 452 24.59 -20.31 -13.36
N VAL A 453 23.99 -19.12 -13.14
CA VAL A 453 22.72 -18.94 -12.44
C VAL A 453 21.69 -18.37 -13.40
N MET A 454 20.53 -18.99 -13.53
CA MET A 454 19.49 -18.50 -14.43
C MET A 454 18.09 -18.93 -13.99
N GLU A 455 17.08 -18.15 -14.40
CA GLU A 455 15.68 -18.59 -14.34
C GLU A 455 15.44 -19.57 -15.52
N VAL A 456 14.66 -20.63 -15.26
CA VAL A 456 14.32 -21.62 -16.33
C VAL A 456 13.44 -20.95 -17.39
N MET A 457 12.49 -20.17 -16.97
CA MET A 457 11.62 -19.37 -17.80
C MET A 457 10.98 -18.27 -16.95
N ARG A 458 10.89 -17.07 -17.52
CA ARG A 458 10.14 -15.97 -16.89
C ARG A 458 9.34 -15.16 -17.89
N ASN A 459 10.01 -14.43 -18.78
CA ASN A 459 9.39 -13.53 -19.76
C ASN A 459 9.30 -14.14 -21.15
N THR A 460 10.16 -15.10 -21.46
CA THR A 460 10.30 -15.74 -22.78
C THR A 460 10.49 -17.23 -22.58
N GLU A 461 9.95 -18.04 -23.47
CA GLU A 461 10.20 -19.48 -23.49
C GLU A 461 11.66 -19.78 -23.89
N PRO A 462 12.25 -20.83 -23.33
CA PRO A 462 13.53 -21.30 -23.83
C PRO A 462 13.37 -21.81 -25.26
N GLU A 463 14.26 -21.37 -26.17
CA GLU A 463 14.36 -21.93 -27.49
C GLU A 463 14.75 -23.42 -27.45
N ASP A 464 14.34 -24.17 -28.46
CA ASP A 464 14.61 -25.61 -28.54
C ASP A 464 16.10 -25.92 -28.32
N GLY A 465 16.40 -26.76 -27.31
CA GLY A 465 17.74 -27.15 -26.98
C GLY A 465 18.57 -26.16 -26.18
N PHE A 466 18.07 -24.92 -25.91
CA PHE A 466 18.84 -23.92 -25.17
C PHE A 466 19.24 -24.38 -23.76
N LEU A 467 18.29 -24.86 -22.94
CA LEU A 467 18.58 -25.34 -21.59
C LEU A 467 19.54 -26.55 -21.58
N SER A 468 19.36 -27.47 -22.51
CA SER A 468 20.24 -28.62 -22.70
C SER A 468 21.66 -28.21 -23.06
N ALA A 469 21.80 -27.22 -23.97
CA ALA A 469 23.11 -26.68 -24.31
C ALA A 469 23.81 -25.99 -23.16
N VAL A 470 23.05 -25.25 -22.33
CA VAL A 470 23.58 -24.66 -21.08
C VAL A 470 24.06 -25.76 -20.14
N ARG A 471 23.25 -26.84 -19.94
CA ARG A 471 23.65 -27.97 -19.08
C ARG A 471 24.92 -28.67 -19.59
N GLU A 472 25.00 -28.94 -20.89
CA GLU A 472 26.15 -29.60 -21.50
C GLU A 472 27.44 -28.80 -21.35
N ILE A 473 27.38 -27.50 -21.67
CA ILE A 473 28.57 -26.64 -21.58
C ILE A 473 29.04 -26.44 -20.13
N THR A 474 28.10 -26.28 -19.17
CA THR A 474 28.46 -26.15 -17.74
C THR A 474 29.08 -27.44 -17.23
N LYS A 475 28.50 -28.61 -17.53
CA LYS A 475 29.02 -29.92 -17.14
C LYS A 475 30.40 -30.16 -17.71
N LYS A 476 30.62 -29.89 -19.00
CA LYS A 476 31.93 -30.06 -19.68
C LYS A 476 33.02 -29.23 -19.03
N ASN A 477 32.70 -28.04 -18.53
CA ASN A 477 33.70 -27.13 -17.93
C ASN A 477 33.75 -27.20 -16.41
N GLY A 478 33.05 -28.13 -15.76
CA GLY A 478 33.01 -28.26 -14.29
C GLY A 478 32.45 -27.04 -13.60
N ILE A 479 31.45 -26.40 -14.20
CA ILE A 479 30.75 -25.22 -13.71
C ILE A 479 29.42 -25.67 -13.08
N ALA A 480 29.09 -25.22 -11.88
CA ALA A 480 27.82 -25.54 -11.25
C ALA A 480 26.67 -24.82 -11.96
N LEU A 481 25.64 -25.56 -12.41
CA LEU A 481 24.42 -24.99 -12.93
C LEU A 481 23.41 -24.81 -11.82
N ILE A 482 22.92 -23.59 -11.65
CA ILE A 482 21.90 -23.22 -10.64
C ILE A 482 20.67 -22.70 -11.36
N PHE A 483 19.52 -23.35 -11.16
CA PHE A 483 18.24 -22.82 -11.60
C PHE A 483 17.55 -22.05 -10.48
N ASP A 484 17.32 -20.76 -10.67
CA ASP A 484 16.50 -19.96 -9.78
C ASP A 484 15.02 -20.16 -10.12
N GLU A 485 14.37 -20.98 -9.34
CA GLU A 485 12.96 -21.31 -9.47
C GLU A 485 12.11 -20.68 -8.36
N CYS A 486 12.60 -19.64 -7.70
CA CYS A 486 11.84 -18.89 -6.72
C CYS A 486 10.52 -18.32 -7.29
N THR A 487 10.48 -18.07 -8.60
CA THR A 487 9.29 -17.54 -9.27
C THR A 487 8.53 -18.61 -10.03
N SER A 488 9.20 -19.53 -10.70
CA SER A 488 8.62 -20.53 -11.60
C SER A 488 8.24 -21.85 -10.91
N GLY A 489 8.95 -22.22 -9.85
CA GLY A 489 8.75 -23.48 -9.16
C GLY A 489 7.33 -23.64 -8.58
N PHE A 490 6.86 -24.87 -8.60
CA PHE A 490 5.54 -25.27 -8.06
C PHE A 490 4.34 -24.53 -8.68
N ARG A 491 4.42 -24.18 -9.99
CA ARG A 491 3.28 -23.59 -10.72
C ARG A 491 2.70 -24.48 -11.79
N GLU A 492 3.54 -25.03 -12.66
CA GLU A 492 3.12 -25.90 -13.77
C GLU A 492 3.60 -27.33 -13.59
N THR A 493 4.41 -27.58 -12.57
CA THR A 493 4.95 -28.91 -12.23
C THR A 493 4.93 -29.10 -10.72
N TYR A 494 4.81 -30.35 -10.25
CA TYR A 494 4.99 -30.67 -8.83
C TYR A 494 6.48 -30.75 -8.50
N GLY A 495 7.10 -29.55 -8.45
CA GLY A 495 8.54 -29.36 -8.29
C GLY A 495 9.03 -28.18 -9.10
N GLY A 496 10.26 -28.25 -9.56
CA GLY A 496 10.84 -27.22 -10.42
C GLY A 496 10.31 -27.27 -11.84
N LEU A 497 10.18 -26.12 -12.49
CA LEU A 497 9.78 -26.00 -13.90
C LEU A 497 10.79 -26.71 -14.85
N HIS A 498 12.06 -26.83 -14.43
CA HIS A 498 13.11 -27.56 -15.19
C HIS A 498 12.71 -29.01 -15.48
N LEU A 499 11.86 -29.64 -14.64
CA LEU A 499 11.37 -31.01 -14.86
C LEU A 499 10.58 -31.13 -16.16
N LYS A 500 9.85 -30.07 -16.57
CA LYS A 500 9.11 -30.00 -17.84
C LYS A 500 10.04 -30.10 -19.06
N PHE A 501 11.26 -29.61 -18.92
CA PHE A 501 12.28 -29.59 -19.98
C PHE A 501 13.26 -30.76 -19.89
N GLY A 502 13.19 -31.59 -18.86
CA GLY A 502 14.08 -32.73 -18.66
C GLY A 502 15.55 -32.38 -18.40
N VAL A 503 15.83 -31.17 -17.91
CA VAL A 503 17.19 -30.65 -17.67
C VAL A 503 17.44 -30.51 -16.17
N ASN A 504 18.32 -31.33 -15.61
CA ASN A 504 18.65 -31.32 -14.19
C ASN A 504 19.83 -30.39 -13.90
N PRO A 505 19.71 -29.41 -12.99
CA PRO A 505 20.80 -28.56 -12.55
C PRO A 505 21.69 -29.28 -11.47
N ASP A 506 22.73 -28.62 -11.01
CA ASP A 506 23.46 -29.03 -9.81
C ASP A 506 22.78 -28.52 -8.53
N MET A 507 22.12 -27.36 -8.60
CA MET A 507 21.24 -26.82 -7.56
C MET A 507 20.02 -26.12 -8.16
N ALA A 508 18.90 -26.14 -7.42
CA ALA A 508 17.74 -25.31 -7.71
C ALA A 508 17.30 -24.56 -6.44
N THR A 509 16.86 -23.30 -6.60
CA THR A 509 16.34 -22.50 -5.48
C THR A 509 14.82 -22.35 -5.62
N PHE A 510 14.09 -22.59 -4.53
CA PHE A 510 12.62 -22.51 -4.46
C PHE A 510 12.19 -21.50 -3.42
N GLY A 511 11.04 -20.87 -3.63
CA GLY A 511 10.46 -19.90 -2.70
C GLY A 511 9.02 -19.60 -3.06
N LYS A 512 8.55 -18.39 -2.73
CA LYS A 512 7.19 -17.88 -3.05
C LYS A 512 6.08 -18.91 -2.83
N THR A 513 5.71 -19.66 -3.88
CA THR A 513 4.66 -20.68 -3.87
C THR A 513 4.85 -21.76 -2.83
N LEU A 514 6.12 -22.11 -2.51
CA LEU A 514 6.43 -23.13 -1.51
C LEU A 514 5.82 -22.85 -0.14
N GLY A 515 5.67 -21.57 0.24
CA GLY A 515 5.11 -21.18 1.53
C GLY A 515 3.68 -20.64 1.47
N ASN A 516 3.11 -20.41 0.28
CA ASN A 516 1.80 -19.77 0.07
C ASN A 516 1.58 -18.52 0.95
N GLY A 517 2.58 -17.64 1.02
CA GLY A 517 2.57 -16.41 1.83
C GLY A 517 3.41 -16.49 3.11
N TYR A 518 3.71 -17.69 3.62
CA TYR A 518 4.66 -17.87 4.71
C TYR A 518 6.10 -17.88 4.21
N ALA A 519 7.02 -17.34 5.02
CA ALA A 519 8.41 -17.19 4.64
C ALA A 519 9.18 -18.51 4.71
N ILE A 520 9.42 -19.14 3.58
CA ILE A 520 10.28 -20.31 3.40
C ILE A 520 10.90 -20.30 2.01
N THR A 521 12.20 -20.63 1.93
CA THR A 521 12.92 -20.90 0.70
C THR A 521 13.83 -22.10 0.89
N ALA A 522 14.12 -22.78 -0.20
CA ALA A 522 14.98 -23.96 -0.19
C ALA A 522 16.01 -23.89 -1.31
N VAL A 523 17.24 -24.31 -1.01
CA VAL A 523 18.26 -24.68 -1.99
C VAL A 523 18.32 -26.20 -1.99
N VAL A 524 17.94 -26.81 -3.10
CA VAL A 524 17.96 -28.27 -3.31
C VAL A 524 19.11 -28.58 -4.25
N GLY A 525 19.93 -29.56 -3.94
CA GLY A 525 21.11 -29.82 -4.76
C GLY A 525 21.71 -31.19 -4.62
N THR A 526 22.68 -31.49 -5.52
CA THR A 526 23.44 -32.75 -5.55
C THR A 526 24.49 -32.80 -4.45
N ASP A 527 24.92 -33.99 -4.07
CA ASP A 527 26.01 -34.17 -3.09
C ASP A 527 27.29 -33.46 -3.48
N SER A 528 27.62 -33.40 -4.77
CA SER A 528 28.83 -32.77 -5.30
C SER A 528 28.99 -31.30 -4.92
N VAL A 529 27.88 -30.60 -4.69
CA VAL A 529 27.89 -29.19 -4.27
C VAL A 529 27.40 -29.00 -2.83
N MET A 530 26.40 -29.76 -2.38
CA MET A 530 25.79 -29.55 -1.06
C MET A 530 26.68 -30.00 0.10
N ASN A 531 27.61 -30.95 -0.08
CA ASN A 531 28.53 -31.37 0.94
C ASN A 531 29.47 -30.26 1.40
N PHE A 532 29.76 -29.27 0.54
CA PHE A 532 30.55 -28.09 0.89
C PHE A 532 29.88 -27.16 1.89
N ALA A 533 28.60 -27.38 2.22
CA ALA A 533 27.93 -26.67 3.32
C ALA A 533 28.64 -26.90 4.68
N GLN A 534 29.40 -28.00 4.85
CA GLN A 534 30.17 -28.25 6.05
C GLN A 534 31.46 -27.40 6.14
N GLU A 535 31.97 -26.95 5.00
CA GLU A 535 33.18 -26.15 4.90
C GLU A 535 32.92 -24.64 4.88
N THR A 536 31.64 -24.28 4.71
CA THR A 536 31.19 -22.86 4.65
C THR A 536 30.32 -22.51 5.84
N PHE A 537 30.58 -21.37 6.47
CA PHE A 537 29.71 -20.89 7.55
C PHE A 537 28.41 -20.28 6.97
N ILE A 538 27.38 -21.12 6.77
CA ILE A 538 26.06 -20.77 6.28
C ILE A 538 25.06 -21.11 7.37
N SER A 539 24.69 -20.12 8.21
CA SER A 539 23.86 -20.33 9.40
C SER A 539 23.06 -19.07 9.74
N SER A 540 21.83 -19.26 10.21
CA SER A 540 21.00 -18.17 10.75
C SER A 540 19.98 -18.74 11.75
N THR A 541 19.74 -17.99 12.83
CA THR A 541 18.82 -18.40 13.91
C THR A 541 17.42 -18.67 13.40
N PHE A 542 16.83 -17.74 12.65
CA PHE A 542 15.44 -17.86 12.22
C PHE A 542 15.21 -18.81 11.05
N TRP A 543 16.25 -19.39 10.47
CA TRP A 543 16.06 -20.47 9.50
C TRP A 543 15.61 -21.78 10.15
N THR A 544 15.69 -21.88 11.48
CA THR A 544 15.28 -23.05 12.26
C THR A 544 13.89 -22.93 12.89
N GLU A 545 13.14 -21.86 12.57
CA GLU A 545 11.76 -21.73 13.02
C GLU A 545 10.80 -22.68 12.26
N ARG A 546 9.75 -23.14 12.94
CA ARG A 546 8.86 -24.20 12.43
C ARG A 546 7.83 -23.77 11.43
N ILE A 547 7.35 -22.49 11.50
CA ILE A 547 6.21 -22.01 10.72
C ILE A 547 6.43 -22.20 9.23
N GLY A 548 7.59 -21.79 8.73
CA GLY A 548 7.93 -21.90 7.31
C GLY A 548 7.91 -23.34 6.81
N SER A 549 8.52 -24.26 7.54
CA SER A 549 8.58 -25.68 7.17
C SER A 549 7.22 -26.36 7.25
N ALA A 550 6.43 -26.08 8.29
CA ALA A 550 5.07 -26.57 8.42
C ALA A 550 4.13 -26.07 7.32
N ALA A 551 4.25 -24.78 6.98
CA ALA A 551 3.52 -24.20 5.86
C ALA A 551 3.89 -24.87 4.53
N GLY A 552 5.20 -25.03 4.26
CA GLY A 552 5.69 -25.70 3.05
C GLY A 552 5.17 -27.13 2.90
N LEU A 553 5.20 -27.93 3.96
CA LEU A 553 4.62 -29.28 3.96
C LEU A 553 3.12 -29.24 3.63
N ALA A 554 2.34 -28.39 4.31
CA ALA A 554 0.92 -28.29 4.08
C ALA A 554 0.58 -27.81 2.65
N VAL A 555 1.39 -26.90 2.10
CA VAL A 555 1.24 -26.46 0.70
C VAL A 555 1.47 -27.62 -0.26
N LEU A 556 2.55 -28.39 -0.09
CA LEU A 556 2.85 -29.53 -0.95
C LEU A 556 1.78 -30.63 -0.85
N ASP A 557 1.26 -30.87 0.36
CA ASP A 557 0.17 -31.84 0.55
C ASP A 557 -1.13 -31.40 -0.16
N VAL A 558 -1.49 -30.11 -0.09
CA VAL A 558 -2.65 -29.56 -0.82
C VAL A 558 -2.44 -29.68 -2.32
N MET A 559 -1.26 -29.33 -2.80
CA MET A 559 -0.92 -29.38 -4.23
C MET A 559 -1.07 -30.80 -4.79
N GLU A 560 -0.62 -31.81 -4.04
CA GLU A 560 -0.73 -33.22 -4.43
C GLU A 560 -2.17 -33.73 -4.37
N GLN A 561 -2.87 -33.48 -3.26
CA GLN A 561 -4.22 -33.99 -3.03
C GLN A 561 -5.27 -33.39 -3.95
N GLU A 562 -5.13 -32.11 -4.30
CA GLU A 562 -6.12 -31.37 -5.06
C GLU A 562 -5.74 -31.20 -6.54
N ASN A 563 -4.64 -31.80 -7.01
CA ASN A 563 -4.15 -31.66 -8.40
C ASN A 563 -4.09 -30.20 -8.86
N VAL A 564 -3.47 -29.36 -8.01
CA VAL A 564 -3.46 -27.88 -8.17
C VAL A 564 -2.85 -27.45 -9.50
N PHE A 565 -1.84 -28.14 -9.99
CA PHE A 565 -1.13 -27.78 -11.24
C PHE A 565 -2.04 -27.78 -12.44
N GLU A 566 -2.85 -28.84 -12.60
CA GLU A 566 -3.80 -28.94 -13.71
C GLU A 566 -4.84 -27.82 -13.61
N GLN A 567 -5.35 -27.54 -12.42
CA GLN A 567 -6.31 -26.46 -12.21
C GLN A 567 -5.69 -25.09 -12.56
N ILE A 568 -4.46 -24.81 -12.13
CA ILE A 568 -3.76 -23.56 -12.42
C ILE A 568 -3.47 -23.41 -13.92
N ILE A 569 -3.05 -24.47 -14.60
CA ILE A 569 -2.83 -24.49 -16.06
C ILE A 569 -4.15 -24.21 -16.78
N ASN A 570 -5.24 -24.91 -16.42
CA ASN A 570 -6.55 -24.71 -17.03
C ASN A 570 -7.07 -23.28 -16.79
N THR A 571 -6.91 -22.75 -15.60
CA THR A 571 -7.27 -21.35 -15.26
C THR A 571 -6.46 -20.37 -16.08
N SER A 572 -5.16 -20.60 -16.27
CA SER A 572 -4.30 -19.73 -17.08
C SER A 572 -4.66 -19.77 -18.57
N THR A 573 -5.04 -20.92 -19.08
CA THR A 573 -5.55 -21.09 -20.46
C THR A 573 -6.84 -20.30 -20.64
N LEU A 574 -7.82 -20.52 -19.76
CA LEU A 574 -9.09 -19.79 -19.76
C LEU A 574 -8.88 -18.27 -19.68
N LEU A 575 -7.93 -17.83 -18.85
CA LEU A 575 -7.57 -16.41 -18.72
C LEU A 575 -7.06 -15.84 -20.04
N ARG A 576 -6.09 -16.50 -20.70
CA ARG A 576 -5.53 -16.03 -21.98
C ARG A 576 -6.55 -16.06 -23.11
N GLU A 577 -7.38 -17.09 -23.19
CA GLU A 577 -8.49 -17.20 -24.13
C GLU A 577 -9.49 -16.05 -23.94
N GLY A 578 -9.96 -15.82 -22.72
CA GLY A 578 -10.87 -14.72 -22.42
C GLY A 578 -10.30 -13.34 -22.75
N LEU A 579 -9.02 -13.10 -22.44
CA LEU A 579 -8.33 -11.87 -22.82
C LEU A 579 -8.23 -11.71 -24.34
N THR A 580 -7.97 -12.80 -25.07
CA THR A 580 -7.91 -12.81 -26.54
C THR A 580 -9.27 -12.49 -27.15
N ASP A 581 -10.33 -13.09 -26.63
CA ASP A 581 -11.71 -12.87 -27.10
C ASP A 581 -12.15 -11.41 -26.89
N ILE A 582 -11.86 -10.85 -25.72
CA ILE A 582 -12.16 -9.44 -25.41
C ILE A 582 -11.36 -8.51 -26.33
N ALA A 583 -10.06 -8.76 -26.50
CA ALA A 583 -9.22 -7.96 -27.38
C ALA A 583 -9.72 -8.01 -28.83
N SER A 584 -10.06 -9.21 -29.32
CA SER A 584 -10.57 -9.41 -30.67
C SER A 584 -11.89 -8.68 -30.93
N ARG A 585 -12.84 -8.75 -29.97
CA ARG A 585 -14.12 -8.03 -30.07
C ARG A 585 -13.95 -6.51 -30.13
N ASN A 586 -12.88 -6.01 -29.52
CA ASN A 586 -12.54 -4.59 -29.50
C ASN A 586 -11.51 -4.19 -30.57
N ASN A 587 -11.22 -5.04 -31.54
CA ASN A 587 -10.20 -4.82 -32.59
C ASN A 587 -8.79 -4.48 -32.04
N LEU A 588 -8.45 -4.96 -30.85
CA LEU A 588 -7.15 -4.81 -30.23
C LEU A 588 -6.31 -6.05 -30.51
N LYS A 589 -5.05 -5.85 -30.90
CA LYS A 589 -4.09 -6.94 -31.08
C LYS A 589 -3.32 -7.15 -29.78
N ILE A 590 -3.60 -8.27 -29.10
CA ILE A 590 -2.98 -8.64 -27.83
C ILE A 590 -1.75 -9.53 -28.06
N SER A 591 -0.69 -9.27 -27.28
CA SER A 591 0.50 -10.12 -27.16
C SER A 591 0.69 -10.56 -25.73
N PHE A 592 1.03 -11.84 -25.52
CA PHE A 592 1.31 -12.41 -24.21
C PHE A 592 2.80 -12.63 -24.00
N PHE A 593 3.26 -12.42 -22.78
CA PHE A 593 4.64 -12.62 -22.35
C PHE A 593 4.65 -13.45 -21.06
N GLY A 594 5.73 -14.16 -20.84
CA GLY A 594 5.97 -14.90 -19.62
C GLY A 594 5.28 -16.27 -19.57
N LEU A 595 5.56 -16.93 -18.45
CA LEU A 595 4.94 -18.22 -18.12
C LEU A 595 3.41 -18.08 -18.14
N PRO A 596 2.63 -19.00 -18.74
CA PRO A 596 1.17 -18.91 -18.78
C PRO A 596 0.53 -18.64 -17.43
N THR A 597 1.02 -19.26 -16.37
CA THR A 597 0.57 -19.07 -14.99
C THR A 597 0.99 -17.74 -14.35
N LEU A 598 1.86 -16.98 -15.02
CA LEU A 598 2.35 -15.63 -14.69
C LEU A 598 2.12 -14.69 -15.87
N THR A 599 0.94 -14.73 -16.46
CA THR A 599 0.60 -14.00 -17.69
C THR A 599 0.87 -12.50 -17.53
N ARG A 600 1.58 -11.98 -18.52
CA ARG A 600 1.68 -10.54 -18.78
C ARG A 600 1.22 -10.30 -20.22
N PHE A 601 0.49 -9.21 -20.46
CA PHE A 601 0.00 -8.87 -21.79
C PHE A 601 0.21 -7.39 -22.13
N ASN A 602 0.26 -7.10 -23.41
CA ASN A 602 0.25 -5.76 -23.96
C ASN A 602 -0.56 -5.72 -25.24
N PHE A 603 -0.99 -4.56 -25.68
CA PHE A 603 -1.59 -4.35 -26.98
C PHE A 603 -0.55 -3.77 -27.94
N GLU A 604 -0.55 -4.20 -29.22
CA GLU A 604 0.27 -3.59 -30.25
C GLU A 604 -0.07 -2.08 -30.33
N ASN A 605 0.98 -1.27 -30.58
CA ASN A 605 0.89 0.20 -30.66
C ASN A 605 0.59 0.95 -29.37
N TYR A 606 0.54 0.27 -28.20
CA TYR A 606 0.38 0.94 -26.90
C TYR A 606 1.65 0.78 -26.06
N ASP A 607 2.01 1.86 -25.38
CA ASP A 607 3.09 1.85 -24.41
C ASP A 607 2.63 1.10 -23.14
N ALA A 608 3.41 0.09 -22.74
CA ALA A 608 3.05 -0.85 -21.69
C ALA A 608 2.79 -0.19 -20.33
N ILE A 609 3.50 0.88 -19.96
CA ILE A 609 3.31 1.57 -18.68
C ILE A 609 2.00 2.37 -18.66
N TYR A 610 1.63 2.98 -19.79
CA TYR A 610 0.37 3.73 -19.88
C TYR A 610 -0.82 2.77 -19.88
N LEU A 611 -0.74 1.67 -20.65
CA LEU A 611 -1.78 0.62 -20.62
C LEU A 611 -1.94 0.03 -19.21
N LYS A 612 -0.84 -0.33 -18.57
CA LYS A 612 -0.84 -0.83 -17.18
C LYS A 612 -1.56 0.16 -16.26
N THR A 613 -1.19 1.43 -16.30
CA THR A 613 -1.76 2.46 -15.42
C THR A 613 -3.24 2.65 -15.67
N TYR A 614 -3.66 2.67 -16.95
CA TYR A 614 -5.08 2.78 -17.33
C TYR A 614 -5.90 1.61 -16.78
N ILE A 615 -5.47 0.37 -17.05
CA ILE A 615 -6.15 -0.84 -16.53
C ILE A 615 -6.24 -0.77 -15.02
N THR A 616 -5.14 -0.46 -14.34
CA THR A 616 -5.12 -0.36 -12.87
C THR A 616 -6.12 0.68 -12.36
N LYS A 617 -6.13 1.87 -12.95
CA LYS A 617 -7.02 2.97 -12.55
C LYS A 617 -8.50 2.63 -12.75
N GLU A 618 -8.85 2.13 -13.94
CA GLU A 618 -10.25 1.87 -14.27
C GLU A 618 -10.80 0.64 -13.53
N MET A 619 -10.01 -0.43 -13.41
CA MET A 619 -10.42 -1.62 -12.67
C MET A 619 -10.49 -1.39 -11.16
N LEU A 620 -9.68 -0.47 -10.60
CA LEU A 620 -9.78 -0.10 -9.19
C LEU A 620 -11.15 0.52 -8.85
N LYS A 621 -11.75 1.31 -9.76
CA LYS A 621 -13.11 1.86 -9.61
C LYS A 621 -14.18 0.76 -9.53
N LEU A 622 -13.89 -0.43 -10.07
CA LEU A 622 -14.73 -1.61 -10.06
C LEU A 622 -14.33 -2.60 -8.95
N ASN A 623 -13.54 -2.14 -7.99
CA ASN A 623 -13.04 -2.92 -6.85
C ASN A 623 -12.13 -4.11 -7.22
N TYR A 624 -11.31 -3.97 -8.25
CA TYR A 624 -10.25 -4.92 -8.57
C TYR A 624 -8.87 -4.33 -8.29
N LEU A 625 -8.00 -5.15 -7.70
CA LEU A 625 -6.56 -4.93 -7.76
C LEU A 625 -6.06 -5.62 -9.02
N ALA A 626 -5.99 -4.89 -10.12
CA ALA A 626 -5.70 -5.41 -11.44
C ALA A 626 -4.62 -4.60 -12.16
N SER A 627 -3.95 -5.23 -13.11
CA SER A 627 -2.99 -4.61 -14.03
C SER A 627 -2.87 -5.47 -15.30
N ASN A 628 -1.93 -5.15 -16.18
CA ASN A 628 -1.59 -6.00 -17.33
C ASN A 628 -0.70 -7.22 -16.97
N MET A 629 -0.58 -7.54 -15.66
CA MET A 629 0.18 -8.68 -15.15
C MET A 629 -0.71 -9.46 -14.19
N ILE A 630 -0.88 -10.75 -14.45
CA ILE A 630 -1.82 -11.62 -13.72
C ILE A 630 -1.10 -12.90 -13.29
N TYR A 631 -0.94 -13.06 -12.00
CA TYR A 631 -0.37 -14.25 -11.38
C TYR A 631 -1.51 -15.16 -10.95
N VAL A 632 -1.74 -16.24 -11.72
CA VAL A 632 -2.87 -17.14 -11.52
C VAL A 632 -2.80 -17.84 -10.17
N SER A 633 -3.95 -17.93 -9.52
CA SER A 633 -4.16 -18.59 -8.23
C SER A 633 -5.36 -19.54 -8.32
N LEU A 634 -5.35 -20.56 -7.50
CA LEU A 634 -6.50 -21.48 -7.35
C LEU A 634 -7.80 -20.75 -6.93
N ALA A 635 -7.65 -19.59 -6.28
CA ALA A 635 -8.77 -18.73 -5.90
C ALA A 635 -9.42 -17.96 -7.07
N HIS A 636 -8.79 -17.94 -8.25
CA HIS A 636 -9.37 -17.35 -9.47
C HIS A 636 -10.32 -18.34 -10.13
N THR A 637 -11.49 -18.55 -9.53
CA THR A 637 -12.51 -19.45 -10.05
C THR A 637 -13.07 -18.97 -11.39
N LYS A 638 -13.72 -19.86 -12.13
CA LYS A 638 -14.35 -19.51 -13.41
C LYS A 638 -15.32 -18.34 -13.26
N ASP A 639 -16.16 -18.33 -12.23
CA ASP A 639 -17.15 -17.26 -11.98
C ASP A 639 -16.46 -15.90 -11.76
N ILE A 640 -15.34 -15.88 -11.02
CA ILE A 640 -14.54 -14.67 -10.80
C ILE A 640 -13.94 -14.16 -12.10
N LEU A 641 -13.43 -15.08 -12.93
CA LEU A 641 -12.87 -14.70 -14.24
C LEU A 641 -13.95 -14.20 -15.20
N GLU A 642 -15.12 -14.79 -15.23
CA GLU A 642 -16.24 -14.34 -16.07
C GLU A 642 -16.70 -12.93 -15.67
N MET A 643 -16.82 -12.63 -14.37
CA MET A 643 -17.08 -11.26 -13.90
C MET A 643 -15.97 -10.29 -14.31
N TYR A 644 -14.72 -10.69 -14.07
CA TYR A 644 -13.55 -9.88 -14.47
C TYR A 644 -13.53 -9.60 -15.96
N PHE A 645 -13.81 -10.57 -16.81
CA PHE A 645 -13.87 -10.41 -18.26
C PHE A 645 -14.97 -9.43 -18.69
N SER A 646 -16.14 -9.53 -18.08
CA SER A 646 -17.25 -8.60 -18.35
C SER A 646 -16.88 -7.15 -18.02
N ASP A 647 -16.22 -6.94 -16.88
CA ASP A 647 -15.81 -5.61 -16.45
C ASP A 647 -14.61 -5.08 -17.25
N LEU A 648 -13.67 -5.97 -17.60
CA LEU A 648 -12.51 -5.63 -18.42
C LEU A 648 -12.92 -5.24 -19.84
N ASP A 649 -13.92 -5.91 -20.43
CA ASP A 649 -14.45 -5.57 -21.76
C ASP A 649 -14.97 -4.12 -21.79
N ARG A 650 -15.66 -3.68 -20.74
CA ARG A 650 -16.15 -2.29 -20.63
C ARG A 650 -15.02 -1.25 -20.67
N ILE A 651 -13.87 -1.55 -20.11
CA ILE A 651 -12.74 -0.61 -20.11
C ILE A 651 -11.90 -0.72 -21.38
N PHE A 652 -12.02 -1.82 -22.15
CA PHE A 652 -11.31 -1.95 -23.44
C PHE A 652 -12.03 -1.26 -24.58
N VAL A 653 -13.36 -1.12 -24.54
CA VAL A 653 -14.14 -0.37 -25.53
C VAL A 653 -13.63 1.07 -25.75
N PRO A 654 -13.38 1.87 -24.70
CA PRO A 654 -12.76 3.19 -24.88
C PRO A 654 -11.36 3.13 -25.49
N ILE A 655 -10.50 2.18 -25.06
CA ILE A 655 -9.12 2.06 -25.56
C ILE A 655 -9.12 1.81 -27.07
N ALA A 656 -10.02 0.96 -27.58
CA ALA A 656 -10.09 0.59 -28.98
C ALA A 656 -10.25 1.80 -29.94
N ASN A 657 -10.77 2.93 -29.43
CA ASN A 657 -10.99 4.16 -30.17
C ASN A 657 -9.97 5.26 -29.86
N LEU A 658 -8.95 4.98 -29.04
CA LEU A 658 -7.92 5.94 -28.65
C LEU A 658 -6.61 5.62 -29.38
N GLU A 659 -5.92 6.66 -29.84
CA GLU A 659 -4.52 6.53 -30.20
C GLU A 659 -3.64 6.50 -28.93
N ASN A 660 -2.41 6.00 -29.05
CA ASN A 660 -1.48 5.94 -27.91
C ASN A 660 -1.26 7.31 -27.25
N ILE A 661 -1.23 8.38 -28.04
CA ILE A 661 -1.08 9.76 -27.55
C ILE A 661 -2.28 10.21 -26.69
N ASP A 662 -3.49 9.77 -27.03
CA ASP A 662 -4.70 10.10 -26.28
C ASP A 662 -4.71 9.36 -24.95
N LEU A 663 -4.29 8.09 -24.92
CA LEU A 663 -4.11 7.32 -23.71
C LEU A 663 -3.07 7.97 -22.78
N GLN A 664 -1.94 8.42 -23.34
CA GLN A 664 -0.91 9.13 -22.59
C GLN A 664 -1.46 10.41 -21.95
N ASN A 665 -2.25 11.20 -22.68
CA ASN A 665 -2.87 12.42 -22.15
C ASN A 665 -3.90 12.13 -21.04
N LEU A 666 -4.69 11.06 -21.20
CA LEU A 666 -5.75 10.68 -20.24
C LEU A 666 -5.20 10.29 -18.86
N ILE A 667 -4.01 9.70 -18.80
CA ILE A 667 -3.46 9.15 -17.54
C ILE A 667 -2.15 9.81 -17.09
N LYS A 668 -1.74 10.91 -17.74
CA LYS A 668 -0.47 11.61 -17.47
C LYS A 668 -0.26 11.95 -15.98
N ASP A 669 -1.31 12.37 -15.28
CA ASP A 669 -1.24 12.77 -13.87
C ASP A 669 -1.23 11.59 -12.90
N ASP A 670 -1.71 10.40 -13.34
CA ASP A 670 -1.80 9.18 -12.54
C ASP A 670 -0.73 8.14 -12.89
N LEU A 671 0.18 8.47 -13.80
CA LEU A 671 1.15 7.53 -14.37
C LEU A 671 1.95 6.83 -13.28
N ALA A 672 1.91 5.49 -13.31
CA ALA A 672 2.70 4.63 -12.42
C ALA A 672 4.21 4.89 -12.61
N THR A 673 4.96 4.69 -11.54
CA THR A 673 6.43 4.79 -11.60
C THR A 673 7.00 3.59 -12.35
N GLU A 674 7.92 3.84 -13.27
CA GLU A 674 8.69 2.82 -13.97
C GLU A 674 10.15 2.84 -13.50
N GLY A 675 10.74 1.63 -13.37
CA GLY A 675 12.11 1.48 -12.95
C GLY A 675 12.36 1.77 -11.47
N PHE A 676 13.64 1.82 -11.09
CA PHE A 676 14.07 2.11 -9.73
C PHE A 676 14.25 3.62 -9.54
N LYS A 677 13.16 4.31 -9.19
CA LYS A 677 13.25 5.69 -8.70
C LYS A 677 13.08 5.70 -7.19
N ARG A 678 14.06 6.24 -6.46
CA ARG A 678 13.85 6.56 -5.04
C ARG A 678 12.91 7.76 -4.96
N LEU A 679 11.85 7.62 -4.19
CA LEU A 679 11.14 8.76 -3.65
C LEU A 679 12.00 9.29 -2.50
N ASN A 680 12.55 10.47 -2.68
CA ASN A 680 13.13 11.25 -1.58
C ASN A 680 12.04 12.15 -1.02
#